data_c218113768ba46b6a0c0590b3929f2d5
#
_entry.id   c218113768ba46b6a0c0590b3929f2d5
#
_cell.length_a   1.000
_cell.length_b   1.000
_cell.length_c   1.000
_cell.angle_alpha   90.00
_cell.angle_beta   90.00
_cell.angle_gamma   90.00
#
_symmetry.space_group_name_H-M   'P 1'
#
loop_
_entity.id
_entity.type
_entity.pdbx_description
1 polymer ?
#
loop_
_entity_poly.entity_id
_entity_poly.type
_entity_poly.pdbx_seq_one_letter_code
_entity_poly.pdbx_strand_id
1 'polypeptide(L)'
;MPKWLKTLLKTAGVLACLTILLWMGAVAYVHANKKEVLEKITAQLNENINGTLTIERMEPVLLRGFPGVSVALKNVVLRDSLWQVHKHDLLQASDVYLAVDVLSLLKGAPRIKDISVEGGRVYIYTDTTGYSNTTIFRRKKDTTGRPSSLKINKVKLENVSLVFENKSKFKLFEMDIAQLVARLDYNNNGWDAKVTTNTLVRNLMFNTEKGSFVEKKRVNANLNLSYYEETQLLEIPLQTIKLDKDKVKLGGKFMMGSKPASFVLNIEAADISFKSALSMLTPKISEKLSIVDISEPLDVEASIKGKMKFRDTPLVVVKWRVVNNTLTTPAGPVTDCSFRGIFHNEVRGGKGHNDRNSGITVYDFKGSWERLPFKVDTLLVTNLTSPVLEGRFTSQFELAKLNRIIGGKSFVFNKGNANLNLHYRGGISQADTNKAYVYGAINVNKADMSYLPRDLTFTNSSATVRFKGRDVYVQNVKLQGGSTVLHMDGSLLNFLSLYYTDPRKMVLDWNIRSEEVDLINFIGFLGRRKQVAARQEEKPGNSVSRMSAQLDKVMDASTVHLNLKVGKVNYYSFAAQNLHADVSMRENIIVLNEVSVNHAGGKLAVNGDIAQGGSVNKFAVKAKVDGVDVQEFFRSFQNFGQDAIEDKNLRGSVFATADVKGSLTEKGKMVPNTLYGFVTFDLKNGMLKDFEPIQKIGKFIFRNRDLRNVSINKLANRLDIAGDKIIIPPMYIESSALNLHVDGVYALNKGTNINIDVPLRNPKKDELILDDGERMERGMKGIVVRLKAVDGDDGNVKIKLASKEDKQQRLKKGAAAESADEAP
;
A
#
# COMPACT_ATOMS: atom_id res chain seq x y z
N MET A 1 2.82 -53.33 -70.18
CA MET A 1 1.91 -52.24 -70.23
C MET A 1 0.69 -52.60 -71.08
N PRO A 2 -0.52 -52.46 -70.49
CA PRO A 2 -1.76 -52.86 -71.28
C PRO A 2 -1.91 -51.93 -72.47
N LYS A 3 -2.49 -52.46 -73.59
CA LYS A 3 -2.62 -51.72 -74.87
C LYS A 3 -3.38 -50.39 -74.71
N TRP A 4 -4.37 -50.33 -73.87
CA TRP A 4 -5.16 -49.12 -73.58
C TRP A 4 -4.30 -47.97 -72.94
N LEU A 5 -3.32 -48.31 -72.10
CA LEU A 5 -2.45 -47.38 -71.44
C LEU A 5 -1.43 -46.76 -72.45
N LYS A 6 -0.95 -47.56 -73.42
CA LYS A 6 -0.11 -47.03 -74.47
C LYS A 6 -0.87 -46.08 -75.46
N THR A 7 -2.13 -46.39 -75.73
CA THR A 7 -3.00 -45.49 -76.52
C THR A 7 -3.30 -44.17 -75.73
N LEU A 8 -3.60 -44.29 -74.45
CA LEU A 8 -3.86 -43.14 -73.60
C LEU A 8 -2.61 -42.22 -73.44
N LEU A 9 -1.41 -42.79 -73.29
CA LEU A 9 -0.17 -42.07 -73.32
C LEU A 9 0.14 -41.39 -74.66
N LYS A 10 -0.15 -42.05 -75.76
CA LYS A 10 0.00 -41.46 -77.13
C LYS A 10 -0.98 -40.34 -77.38
N THR A 11 -2.24 -40.45 -76.99
CA THR A 11 -3.23 -39.37 -77.11
C THR A 11 -2.93 -38.21 -76.17
N ALA A 12 -2.49 -38.48 -74.96
CA ALA A 12 -2.01 -37.41 -74.01
C ALA A 12 -0.77 -36.69 -74.55
N GLY A 13 0.17 -37.42 -75.16
CA GLY A 13 1.35 -36.84 -75.82
C GLY A 13 1.00 -35.95 -77.01
N VAL A 14 0.07 -36.38 -77.85
CA VAL A 14 -0.40 -35.55 -78.99
C VAL A 14 -1.13 -34.33 -78.52
N LEU A 15 -1.98 -34.42 -77.53
CA LEU A 15 -2.65 -33.31 -76.91
C LEU A 15 -1.65 -32.32 -76.26
N ALA A 16 -0.64 -32.82 -75.62
CA ALA A 16 0.43 -32.00 -75.03
C ALA A 16 1.23 -31.27 -76.14
N CYS A 17 1.60 -31.96 -77.25
CA CYS A 17 2.27 -31.33 -78.38
C CYS A 17 1.40 -30.27 -79.05
N LEU A 18 0.09 -30.51 -79.24
CA LEU A 18 -0.85 -29.52 -79.79
C LEU A 18 -0.97 -28.29 -78.88
N THR A 19 -1.04 -28.50 -77.56
CA THR A 19 -1.10 -27.40 -76.58
C THR A 19 0.20 -26.56 -76.60
N ILE A 20 1.35 -27.22 -76.72
CA ILE A 20 2.67 -26.55 -76.84
C ILE A 20 2.79 -25.77 -78.16
N LEU A 21 2.32 -26.29 -79.25
CA LEU A 21 2.29 -25.60 -80.53
C LEU A 21 1.38 -24.39 -80.53
N LEU A 22 0.16 -24.50 -80.01
CA LEU A 22 -0.74 -23.36 -79.82
C LEU A 22 -0.15 -22.26 -78.93
N TRP A 23 0.50 -22.69 -77.85
CA TRP A 23 1.17 -21.75 -76.94
C TRP A 23 2.38 -21.06 -77.62
N MET A 24 3.23 -21.80 -78.37
CA MET A 24 4.33 -21.22 -79.15
C MET A 24 3.81 -20.24 -80.21
N GLY A 25 2.71 -20.58 -80.86
CA GLY A 25 2.06 -19.71 -81.86
C GLY A 25 1.53 -18.41 -81.25
N ALA A 26 0.92 -18.49 -80.07
CA ALA A 26 0.46 -17.33 -79.32
C ALA A 26 1.61 -16.44 -78.79
N VAL A 27 2.69 -17.03 -78.33
CA VAL A 27 3.91 -16.29 -77.97
C VAL A 27 4.52 -15.60 -79.15
N ALA A 28 4.67 -16.28 -80.33
CA ALA A 28 5.18 -15.68 -81.56
C ALA A 28 4.32 -14.55 -82.02
N TYR A 29 2.99 -14.66 -81.93
CA TYR A 29 2.06 -13.61 -82.27
C TYR A 29 2.28 -12.37 -81.37
N VAL A 30 2.36 -12.57 -80.08
CA VAL A 30 2.61 -11.44 -79.16
C VAL A 30 3.97 -10.81 -79.37
N HIS A 31 4.99 -11.64 -79.69
CA HIS A 31 6.33 -11.13 -80.02
C HIS A 31 6.35 -10.28 -81.30
N ALA A 32 5.67 -10.70 -82.35
CA ALA A 32 5.58 -10.03 -83.63
C ALA A 32 4.72 -8.73 -83.54
N ASN A 33 3.64 -8.75 -82.70
CA ASN A 33 2.69 -7.67 -82.61
C ASN A 33 2.75 -6.89 -81.34
N LYS A 34 3.93 -6.74 -80.71
CA LYS A 34 4.15 -6.11 -79.37
C LYS A 34 3.42 -4.76 -79.21
N LYS A 35 3.50 -3.90 -80.21
CA LYS A 35 2.87 -2.56 -80.12
C LYS A 35 1.33 -2.67 -80.08
N GLU A 36 0.76 -3.48 -80.98
CA GLU A 36 -0.71 -3.62 -81.09
C GLU A 36 -1.28 -4.30 -79.83
N VAL A 37 -0.60 -5.33 -79.31
CA VAL A 37 -0.99 -5.99 -78.05
C VAL A 37 -0.86 -5.06 -76.86
N LEU A 38 0.19 -4.20 -76.79
CA LEU A 38 0.34 -3.20 -75.78
C LEU A 38 -0.80 -2.17 -75.83
N GLU A 39 -1.06 -1.66 -77.03
CA GLU A 39 -2.15 -0.69 -77.32
C GLU A 39 -3.50 -1.27 -76.88
N LYS A 40 -3.82 -2.51 -77.31
CA LYS A 40 -5.09 -3.20 -76.86
C LYS A 40 -5.17 -3.40 -75.36
N ILE A 41 -4.13 -3.84 -74.71
CA ILE A 41 -4.07 -4.03 -73.22
C ILE A 41 -4.19 -2.67 -72.57
N THR A 42 -3.44 -1.64 -73.03
CA THR A 42 -3.47 -0.31 -72.46
C THR A 42 -4.83 0.34 -72.66
N ALA A 43 -5.43 0.18 -73.82
CA ALA A 43 -6.78 0.68 -74.16
C ALA A 43 -7.81 0.02 -73.24
N GLN A 44 -7.78 -1.31 -73.05
CA GLN A 44 -8.70 -2.03 -72.18
C GLN A 44 -8.55 -1.61 -70.72
N LEU A 45 -7.32 -1.39 -70.23
CA LEU A 45 -7.06 -0.90 -68.90
C LEU A 45 -7.51 0.56 -68.74
N ASN A 46 -7.20 1.45 -69.73
CA ASN A 46 -7.57 2.86 -69.67
C ASN A 46 -9.09 3.11 -69.83
N GLU A 47 -9.83 2.25 -70.52
CA GLU A 47 -11.30 2.32 -70.61
C GLU A 47 -11.94 2.17 -69.18
N ASN A 48 -11.29 1.44 -68.32
CA ASN A 48 -11.78 1.13 -66.98
C ASN A 48 -11.22 2.06 -65.86
N ILE A 49 -10.34 2.99 -66.19
CA ILE A 49 -9.70 3.89 -65.23
C ILE A 49 -9.93 5.38 -65.54
N ASN A 50 -10.00 6.18 -64.44
CA ASN A 50 -10.06 7.63 -64.54
C ASN A 50 -8.76 8.24 -64.00
N GLY A 51 -7.69 8.16 -64.86
CA GLY A 51 -6.35 8.58 -64.51
C GLY A 51 -5.36 8.28 -65.62
N THR A 52 -4.07 8.23 -65.30
CA THR A 52 -2.98 8.03 -66.25
C THR A 52 -2.24 6.72 -65.85
N LEU A 53 -2.20 5.77 -66.77
CA LEU A 53 -1.34 4.59 -66.71
C LEU A 53 -0.15 4.81 -67.66
N THR A 54 1.05 4.79 -67.07
CA THR A 54 2.31 4.92 -67.83
C THR A 54 3.04 3.56 -67.76
N ILE A 55 3.44 3.05 -68.90
CA ILE A 55 4.20 1.81 -69.07
C ILE A 55 5.39 2.12 -69.94
N GLU A 56 6.60 1.88 -69.45
CA GLU A 56 7.80 2.18 -70.23
C GLU A 56 7.95 1.19 -71.42
N ARG A 57 7.81 -0.09 -71.19
CA ARG A 57 7.91 -1.11 -72.25
C ARG A 57 7.16 -2.38 -71.86
N MET A 58 6.84 -3.17 -72.91
CA MET A 58 6.22 -4.50 -72.77
C MET A 58 7.12 -5.58 -73.32
N GLU A 59 7.24 -6.69 -72.60
CA GLU A 59 8.01 -7.84 -73.00
C GLU A 59 7.16 -9.10 -72.87
N PRO A 60 7.08 -10.01 -73.89
CA PRO A 60 6.46 -11.31 -73.77
C PRO A 60 7.29 -12.22 -72.87
N VAL A 61 6.66 -12.95 -72.00
CA VAL A 61 7.32 -13.88 -71.06
C VAL A 61 6.94 -15.30 -71.34
N LEU A 62 7.94 -16.08 -71.68
CA LEU A 62 7.73 -17.41 -72.25
C LEU A 62 7.31 -18.51 -71.28
N LEU A 63 7.79 -18.49 -70.05
CA LEU A 63 7.54 -19.58 -69.10
C LEU A 63 6.55 -19.26 -67.94
N ARG A 64 6.25 -17.97 -67.70
CA ARG A 64 5.24 -17.58 -66.73
C ARG A 64 3.85 -17.62 -67.39
N GLY A 65 2.93 -18.38 -66.79
CA GLY A 65 1.52 -18.43 -67.18
C GLY A 65 1.15 -19.59 -68.11
N PHE A 66 2.04 -20.54 -68.40
CA PHE A 66 1.70 -21.74 -69.18
C PHE A 66 0.49 -22.51 -68.61
N PRO A 67 -0.50 -22.87 -69.36
CA PRO A 67 -0.66 -22.82 -70.83
C PRO A 67 -1.15 -21.42 -71.35
N GLY A 68 -1.29 -20.38 -70.55
CA GLY A 68 -1.56 -18.98 -70.99
C GLY A 68 -0.29 -18.26 -71.46
N VAL A 69 -0.47 -17.09 -72.07
CA VAL A 69 0.62 -16.16 -72.44
C VAL A 69 0.71 -15.05 -71.39
N SER A 70 1.92 -14.80 -70.86
CA SER A 70 2.15 -13.68 -69.97
C SER A 70 2.91 -12.54 -70.66
N VAL A 71 2.55 -11.32 -70.35
CA VAL A 71 3.28 -10.14 -70.77
C VAL A 71 3.83 -9.45 -69.51
N ALA A 72 5.08 -9.01 -69.51
CA ALA A 72 5.71 -8.18 -68.52
C ALA A 72 5.62 -6.71 -68.94
N LEU A 73 5.03 -5.91 -68.13
CA LEU A 73 4.99 -4.46 -68.23
C LEU A 73 6.07 -3.91 -67.29
N LYS A 74 7.01 -3.16 -67.89
CA LYS A 74 8.15 -2.61 -67.11
C LYS A 74 7.89 -1.18 -66.72
N ASN A 75 8.33 -0.83 -65.49
CA ASN A 75 8.21 0.52 -64.91
C ASN A 75 6.80 1.10 -65.03
N VAL A 76 5.86 0.39 -64.42
CA VAL A 76 4.43 0.75 -64.46
C VAL A 76 4.12 1.78 -63.38
N VAL A 77 3.54 2.90 -63.80
CA VAL A 77 3.09 3.97 -62.89
C VAL A 77 1.61 4.25 -63.17
N LEU A 78 0.82 4.21 -62.08
CA LEU A 78 -0.62 4.48 -62.12
C LEU A 78 -0.93 5.68 -61.24
N ARG A 79 -1.49 6.76 -61.85
CA ARG A 79 -1.81 8.03 -61.25
C ARG A 79 -3.25 8.41 -61.49
N ASP A 80 -3.92 8.87 -60.44
CA ASP A 80 -5.26 9.43 -60.58
C ASP A 80 -5.24 10.89 -61.12
N SER A 81 -6.40 11.44 -61.38
CA SER A 81 -6.55 12.76 -61.97
C SER A 81 -6.08 13.91 -61.08
N LEU A 82 -6.04 13.74 -59.76
CA LEU A 82 -5.56 14.76 -58.80
C LEU A 82 -4.14 14.51 -58.26
N TRP A 83 -3.38 13.69 -58.96
CA TRP A 83 -2.00 13.39 -58.59
C TRP A 83 -1.13 14.65 -58.41
N GLN A 84 -1.35 15.67 -59.25
CA GLN A 84 -0.61 16.93 -59.17
C GLN A 84 -0.76 17.61 -57.78
N VAL A 85 -1.88 17.39 -57.10
CA VAL A 85 -2.21 17.98 -55.80
C VAL A 85 -1.56 17.19 -54.66
N HIS A 86 -1.78 15.86 -54.63
CA HIS A 86 -1.35 15.05 -53.48
C HIS A 86 -0.01 14.34 -53.71
N LYS A 87 0.51 14.22 -54.98
CA LYS A 87 1.81 13.66 -55.35
C LYS A 87 2.02 12.18 -54.94
N HIS A 88 0.95 11.40 -54.74
CA HIS A 88 1.01 10.00 -54.40
C HIS A 88 0.60 9.12 -55.58
N ASP A 89 1.54 8.36 -56.14
CA ASP A 89 1.24 7.35 -57.18
C ASP A 89 0.42 6.22 -56.52
N LEU A 90 -0.69 5.80 -57.13
CA LEU A 90 -1.46 4.66 -56.62
C LEU A 90 -0.68 3.36 -56.76
N LEU A 91 0.06 3.21 -57.86
CA LEU A 91 0.96 2.09 -58.11
C LEU A 91 2.24 2.62 -58.78
N GLN A 92 3.37 2.21 -58.24
CA GLN A 92 4.66 2.30 -58.89
C GLN A 92 5.29 0.92 -58.78
N ALA A 93 5.50 0.23 -59.91
CA ALA A 93 6.03 -1.12 -59.93
C ALA A 93 7.12 -1.28 -60.95
N SER A 94 8.18 -2.01 -60.59
CA SER A 94 9.25 -2.33 -61.52
C SER A 94 8.77 -3.26 -62.61
N ASP A 95 8.02 -4.28 -62.22
CA ASP A 95 7.48 -5.29 -63.11
C ASP A 95 6.02 -5.64 -62.76
N VAL A 96 5.15 -5.61 -63.75
CA VAL A 96 3.78 -6.13 -63.66
C VAL A 96 3.59 -7.20 -64.71
N TYR A 97 3.36 -8.41 -64.29
CA TYR A 97 3.10 -9.55 -65.18
C TYR A 97 1.58 -9.78 -65.29
N LEU A 98 1.07 -9.80 -66.51
CA LEU A 98 -0.33 -10.08 -66.80
C LEU A 98 -0.41 -11.41 -67.55
N ALA A 99 -1.10 -12.40 -66.98
CA ALA A 99 -1.42 -13.62 -67.68
C ALA A 99 -2.76 -13.47 -68.42
N VAL A 100 -2.73 -13.64 -69.70
CA VAL A 100 -3.84 -13.42 -70.65
C VAL A 100 -4.34 -14.77 -71.14
N ASP A 101 -5.66 -14.92 -71.27
CA ASP A 101 -6.26 -16.12 -71.85
C ASP A 101 -5.96 -16.16 -73.41
N VAL A 102 -5.31 -17.22 -73.81
CA VAL A 102 -4.86 -17.40 -75.23
C VAL A 102 -6.01 -17.28 -76.22
N LEU A 103 -7.14 -17.92 -75.93
CA LEU A 103 -8.31 -17.90 -76.86
C LEU A 103 -8.95 -16.51 -76.93
N SER A 104 -8.95 -15.77 -75.79
CA SER A 104 -9.45 -14.39 -75.74
C SER A 104 -8.51 -13.45 -76.49
N LEU A 105 -7.20 -13.69 -76.46
CA LEU A 105 -6.19 -12.92 -77.18
C LEU A 105 -6.35 -13.10 -78.68
N LEU A 106 -6.50 -14.34 -79.19
CA LEU A 106 -6.72 -14.63 -80.58
C LEU A 106 -8.05 -14.08 -81.11
N LYS A 107 -9.06 -13.92 -80.32
CA LYS A 107 -10.35 -13.28 -80.60
C LYS A 107 -10.29 -11.73 -80.56
N GLY A 108 -9.11 -11.14 -80.29
CA GLY A 108 -8.92 -9.69 -80.25
C GLY A 108 -9.48 -9.02 -79.01
N ALA A 109 -9.93 -9.78 -78.00
CA ALA A 109 -10.47 -9.28 -76.77
C ALA A 109 -9.74 -9.92 -75.55
N PRO A 110 -8.48 -9.51 -75.24
CA PRO A 110 -7.64 -10.18 -74.23
C PRO A 110 -8.28 -10.08 -72.81
N ARG A 111 -8.46 -11.25 -72.19
CA ARG A 111 -8.95 -11.33 -70.82
C ARG A 111 -7.79 -11.64 -69.86
N ILE A 112 -7.56 -10.73 -68.92
CA ILE A 112 -6.55 -10.88 -67.87
C ILE A 112 -7.08 -11.85 -66.82
N LYS A 113 -6.37 -12.92 -66.57
CA LYS A 113 -6.71 -13.94 -65.56
C LYS A 113 -5.90 -13.76 -64.28
N ASP A 114 -4.58 -13.52 -64.41
CA ASP A 114 -3.68 -13.41 -63.27
C ASP A 114 -2.86 -12.13 -63.38
N ILE A 115 -2.63 -11.50 -62.21
CA ILE A 115 -1.77 -10.30 -62.07
C ILE A 115 -0.67 -10.65 -61.07
N SER A 116 0.60 -10.38 -61.45
CA SER A 116 1.73 -10.44 -60.50
C SER A 116 2.47 -9.11 -60.53
N VAL A 117 2.71 -8.53 -59.39
CA VAL A 117 3.51 -7.31 -59.19
C VAL A 117 4.79 -7.69 -58.50
N GLU A 118 5.94 -7.35 -59.08
CA GLU A 118 7.25 -7.60 -58.50
C GLU A 118 8.03 -6.29 -58.36
N GLY A 119 8.42 -6.01 -57.13
CA GLY A 119 9.11 -4.76 -56.78
C GLY A 119 8.25 -3.51 -56.98
N GLY A 120 8.05 -2.75 -55.98
CA GLY A 120 7.32 -1.51 -56.10
C GLY A 120 6.52 -1.11 -54.86
N ARG A 121 5.66 -0.13 -55.07
CA ARG A 121 4.82 0.44 -54.03
C ARG A 121 3.37 0.59 -54.50
N VAL A 122 2.45 0.15 -53.67
CA VAL A 122 1.03 0.49 -53.79
C VAL A 122 0.69 1.45 -52.67
N TYR A 123 0.20 2.66 -53.03
CA TYR A 123 -0.10 3.71 -52.07
C TYR A 123 -1.55 4.16 -52.22
N ILE A 124 -2.40 3.63 -51.36
CA ILE A 124 -3.81 4.02 -51.29
C ILE A 124 -3.91 5.25 -50.39
N TYR A 125 -4.21 6.39 -50.96
CA TYR A 125 -4.27 7.66 -50.28
C TYR A 125 -5.69 8.23 -50.23
N THR A 126 -6.10 8.77 -49.11
CA THR A 126 -7.32 9.57 -48.95
C THR A 126 -6.96 10.83 -48.18
N ASP A 127 -7.28 11.98 -48.75
CA ASP A 127 -6.98 13.30 -48.19
C ASP A 127 -7.94 13.66 -47.03
N THR A 128 -7.80 14.89 -46.52
CA THR A 128 -8.64 15.40 -45.40
C THR A 128 -10.08 15.69 -45.85
N THR A 129 -10.33 15.91 -47.13
CA THR A 129 -11.66 16.14 -47.71
C THR A 129 -12.44 14.84 -47.94
N GLY A 130 -11.75 13.68 -47.88
CA GLY A 130 -12.29 12.37 -48.22
C GLY A 130 -12.09 11.95 -49.67
N TYR A 131 -11.39 12.76 -50.49
CA TYR A 131 -10.98 12.31 -51.81
C TYR A 131 -9.93 11.22 -51.71
N SER A 132 -10.07 10.15 -52.52
CA SER A 132 -9.13 9.05 -52.58
C SER A 132 -8.58 8.83 -53.98
N ASN A 133 -7.28 8.55 -54.10
CA ASN A 133 -6.66 8.16 -55.39
C ASN A 133 -7.24 6.86 -55.98
N THR A 134 -7.99 6.08 -55.21
CA THR A 134 -8.76 4.92 -55.69
C THR A 134 -9.95 5.31 -56.57
N THR A 135 -10.31 6.61 -56.62
CA THR A 135 -11.32 7.11 -57.57
C THR A 135 -10.96 6.88 -59.03
N ILE A 136 -9.68 6.56 -59.29
CA ILE A 136 -9.21 6.11 -60.62
C ILE A 136 -10.02 4.91 -61.16
N PHE A 137 -10.54 4.03 -60.28
CA PHE A 137 -11.36 2.87 -60.65
C PHE A 137 -12.86 3.19 -60.75
N ARG A 138 -13.29 4.43 -60.52
CA ARG A 138 -14.69 4.84 -60.75
C ARG A 138 -14.97 4.93 -62.22
N ARG A 139 -15.90 4.14 -62.73
CA ARG A 139 -16.32 4.16 -64.11
C ARG A 139 -16.71 5.57 -64.56
N LYS A 140 -16.19 6.04 -65.71
CA LYS A 140 -16.82 7.10 -66.45
C LYS A 140 -18.23 6.64 -66.71
N LYS A 141 -19.24 7.50 -66.52
CA LYS A 141 -20.62 7.24 -66.90
C LYS A 141 -20.68 7.15 -68.43
N ASP A 142 -20.53 5.96 -68.95
CA ASP A 142 -20.79 5.72 -70.38
C ASP A 142 -22.08 4.97 -70.51
N THR A 143 -22.88 5.43 -71.45
CA THR A 143 -24.26 5.13 -71.71
C THR A 143 -24.49 3.88 -72.56
N THR A 144 -23.47 3.07 -72.81
CA THR A 144 -23.60 1.87 -73.64
C THR A 144 -22.98 0.62 -72.94
N GLY A 145 -23.79 -0.09 -72.34
CA GLY A 145 -23.87 -1.52 -72.26
C GLY A 145 -22.84 -2.29 -71.39
N ARG A 146 -23.06 -3.37 -71.15
CA ARG A 146 -22.51 -4.62 -70.54
C ARG A 146 -21.40 -4.43 -69.51
N PRO A 147 -21.62 -4.86 -68.27
CA PRO A 147 -20.57 -4.86 -67.26
C PRO A 147 -19.54 -5.91 -67.60
N SER A 148 -18.36 -5.53 -68.14
CA SER A 148 -17.20 -6.40 -68.16
C SER A 148 -16.62 -6.41 -66.75
N SER A 149 -17.08 -7.32 -65.86
CA SER A 149 -16.39 -7.59 -64.61
C SER A 149 -15.05 -8.25 -64.92
N LEU A 150 -13.95 -7.55 -64.71
CA LEU A 150 -12.60 -8.10 -64.78
C LEU A 150 -12.52 -9.17 -63.70
N LYS A 151 -12.64 -10.46 -64.03
CA LYS A 151 -12.51 -11.58 -63.08
C LYS A 151 -11.06 -12.03 -63.05
N ILE A 152 -10.35 -11.63 -61.99
CA ILE A 152 -8.95 -11.98 -61.74
C ILE A 152 -8.92 -13.21 -60.83
N ASN A 153 -8.34 -14.33 -61.33
CA ASN A 153 -8.31 -15.59 -60.58
C ASN A 153 -7.13 -15.67 -59.61
N LYS A 154 -6.03 -14.91 -59.91
CA LYS A 154 -4.85 -14.94 -59.08
C LYS A 154 -4.17 -13.58 -59.02
N VAL A 155 -3.86 -13.15 -57.81
CA VAL A 155 -3.01 -11.95 -57.56
C VAL A 155 -1.76 -12.43 -56.80
N LYS A 156 -0.58 -12.05 -57.31
CA LYS A 156 0.70 -12.29 -56.69
C LYS A 156 1.43 -10.97 -56.48
N LEU A 157 1.93 -10.76 -55.27
CA LEU A 157 2.77 -9.61 -54.91
C LEU A 157 4.10 -10.15 -54.38
N GLU A 158 5.22 -9.65 -54.88
CA GLU A 158 6.58 -9.99 -54.44
C GLU A 158 7.39 -8.72 -54.22
N ASN A 159 7.94 -8.54 -53.04
CA ASN A 159 8.72 -7.36 -52.66
C ASN A 159 7.96 -6.03 -52.90
N VAL A 160 6.71 -5.97 -52.47
CA VAL A 160 5.83 -4.81 -52.64
C VAL A 160 5.56 -4.11 -51.33
N SER A 161 5.80 -2.80 -51.28
CA SER A 161 5.36 -1.97 -50.16
C SER A 161 3.92 -1.54 -50.38
N LEU A 162 3.03 -1.91 -49.45
CA LEU A 162 1.62 -1.49 -49.45
C LEU A 162 1.40 -0.47 -48.34
N VAL A 163 0.94 0.71 -48.75
CA VAL A 163 0.56 1.79 -47.84
C VAL A 163 -0.90 2.16 -48.01
N PHE A 164 -1.66 2.14 -46.95
CA PHE A 164 -3.01 2.67 -46.90
C PHE A 164 -3.04 3.82 -45.90
N GLU A 165 -3.14 5.04 -46.39
CA GLU A 165 -3.26 6.26 -45.59
C GLU A 165 -4.61 6.92 -45.82
N ASN A 166 -5.36 7.14 -44.76
CA ASN A 166 -6.62 7.88 -44.80
C ASN A 166 -6.53 9.01 -43.78
N LYS A 167 -6.21 10.22 -44.26
CA LYS A 167 -6.08 11.42 -43.42
C LYS A 167 -7.42 11.88 -42.86
N SER A 168 -8.51 11.76 -43.62
CA SER A 168 -9.84 12.13 -43.15
C SER A 168 -10.33 11.26 -42.01
N LYS A 169 -9.82 10.04 -41.86
CA LYS A 169 -10.18 9.07 -40.83
C LYS A 169 -9.05 8.74 -39.85
N PHE A 170 -7.90 9.41 -39.96
CA PHE A 170 -6.71 9.20 -39.16
C PHE A 170 -6.22 7.75 -39.14
N LYS A 171 -6.18 7.07 -40.31
CA LYS A 171 -5.76 5.67 -40.43
C LYS A 171 -4.49 5.57 -41.26
N LEU A 172 -3.56 4.73 -40.83
CA LEU A 172 -2.34 4.40 -41.53
C LEU A 172 -2.01 2.92 -41.34
N PHE A 173 -1.98 2.18 -42.47
CA PHE A 173 -1.53 0.81 -42.52
C PHE A 173 -0.36 0.72 -43.50
N GLU A 174 0.78 0.25 -42.99
CA GLU A 174 2.00 0.11 -43.79
C GLU A 174 2.53 -1.32 -43.70
N MET A 175 2.74 -1.96 -44.82
CA MET A 175 3.14 -3.35 -44.93
C MET A 175 4.21 -3.52 -46.03
N ASP A 176 5.29 -4.25 -45.70
CA ASP A 176 6.23 -4.72 -46.71
C ASP A 176 5.92 -6.18 -47.00
N ILE A 177 5.38 -6.46 -48.15
CA ILE A 177 4.96 -7.75 -48.62
C ILE A 177 6.16 -8.42 -49.30
N ALA A 178 6.80 -9.36 -48.56
CA ALA A 178 7.84 -10.18 -49.22
C ALA A 178 7.20 -11.13 -50.25
N GLN A 179 6.07 -11.73 -49.88
CA GLN A 179 5.29 -12.59 -50.77
C GLN A 179 3.82 -12.58 -50.35
N LEU A 180 2.92 -12.41 -51.31
CA LEU A 180 1.49 -12.64 -51.16
C LEU A 180 0.97 -13.33 -52.41
N VAL A 181 0.21 -14.39 -52.24
CA VAL A 181 -0.51 -15.08 -53.32
C VAL A 181 -1.98 -15.23 -52.89
N ALA A 182 -2.84 -14.56 -53.61
CA ALA A 182 -4.30 -14.67 -53.47
C ALA A 182 -4.87 -15.43 -54.69
N ARG A 183 -5.62 -16.52 -54.46
CA ARG A 183 -6.40 -17.22 -55.46
C ARG A 183 -7.86 -16.97 -55.17
N LEU A 184 -8.59 -16.48 -56.19
CA LEU A 184 -9.99 -16.14 -56.11
C LEU A 184 -10.82 -17.10 -56.95
N ASP A 185 -11.86 -17.66 -56.32
CA ASP A 185 -12.86 -18.51 -56.95
C ASP A 185 -14.21 -17.77 -56.92
N TYR A 186 -14.75 -17.45 -58.12
CA TYR A 186 -16.01 -16.71 -58.23
C TYR A 186 -17.19 -17.66 -58.27
N ASN A 187 -18.18 -17.44 -57.46
CA ASN A 187 -19.44 -18.15 -57.40
C ASN A 187 -20.64 -17.23 -57.64
N ASN A 188 -21.86 -17.75 -57.59
CA ASN A 188 -23.08 -16.99 -57.86
C ASN A 188 -23.37 -15.92 -56.80
N ASN A 189 -22.79 -16.06 -55.63
CA ASN A 189 -23.07 -15.21 -54.48
C ASN A 189 -21.91 -14.19 -54.17
N GLY A 190 -20.77 -14.32 -54.92
CA GLY A 190 -19.62 -13.48 -54.68
C GLY A 190 -18.31 -14.18 -55.04
N TRP A 191 -17.34 -14.22 -54.14
CA TRP A 191 -16.08 -14.95 -54.33
C TRP A 191 -15.50 -15.47 -53.01
N ASP A 192 -14.77 -16.52 -53.12
CA ASP A 192 -13.92 -17.10 -52.09
C ASP A 192 -12.45 -16.87 -52.48
N ALA A 193 -11.61 -16.54 -51.51
CA ALA A 193 -10.18 -16.35 -51.74
C ALA A 193 -9.34 -17.12 -50.76
N LYS A 194 -8.26 -17.76 -51.31
CA LYS A 194 -7.20 -18.36 -50.47
C LYS A 194 -5.98 -17.49 -50.58
N VAL A 195 -5.55 -16.90 -49.48
CA VAL A 195 -4.41 -15.95 -49.40
C VAL A 195 -3.30 -16.54 -48.57
N THR A 196 -2.15 -16.75 -49.21
CA THR A 196 -0.90 -17.08 -48.50
C THR A 196 -0.04 -15.83 -48.46
N THR A 197 0.45 -15.44 -47.33
CA THR A 197 1.28 -14.24 -47.21
C THR A 197 2.44 -14.39 -46.24
N ASN A 198 3.56 -13.76 -46.59
CA ASN A 198 4.69 -13.43 -45.71
C ASN A 198 4.91 -11.91 -45.84
N THR A 199 4.52 -11.20 -44.78
CA THR A 199 4.44 -9.75 -44.78
C THR A 199 5.01 -9.18 -43.50
N LEU A 200 5.85 -8.16 -43.56
CA LEU A 200 6.23 -7.33 -42.43
C LEU A 200 5.23 -6.21 -42.27
N VAL A 201 4.42 -6.23 -41.24
CA VAL A 201 3.54 -5.11 -40.88
C VAL A 201 4.40 -4.08 -40.15
N ARG A 202 4.65 -2.94 -40.82
CA ARG A 202 5.39 -1.81 -40.24
C ARG A 202 4.53 -1.06 -39.26
N ASN A 203 3.29 -0.73 -39.67
CA ASN A 203 2.32 0.01 -38.89
C ASN A 203 0.89 -0.45 -39.15
N LEU A 204 0.10 -0.57 -38.09
CA LEU A 204 -1.33 -0.83 -38.16
C LEU A 204 -2.06 0.16 -37.22
N MET A 205 -2.25 1.39 -37.70
CA MET A 205 -2.83 2.50 -36.97
C MET A 205 -4.29 2.72 -37.34
N PHE A 206 -5.22 2.32 -36.50
CA PHE A 206 -6.64 2.65 -36.65
C PHE A 206 -6.95 4.10 -36.24
N ASN A 207 -6.03 4.72 -35.50
CA ASN A 207 -6.01 6.14 -35.17
C ASN A 207 -4.55 6.58 -35.03
N THR A 208 -4.06 7.43 -35.94
CA THR A 208 -2.67 7.90 -35.95
C THR A 208 -2.27 8.69 -34.71
N GLU A 209 -3.24 9.30 -34.01
CA GLU A 209 -2.99 9.99 -32.72
C GLU A 209 -2.75 9.03 -31.55
N LYS A 210 -3.23 7.76 -31.67
CA LYS A 210 -3.12 6.74 -30.60
C LYS A 210 -1.95 5.78 -30.80
N GLY A 211 -1.34 5.79 -32.00
CA GLY A 211 -0.22 4.89 -32.35
C GLY A 211 -0.66 3.55 -32.97
N SER A 212 0.31 2.69 -33.25
CA SER A 212 0.12 1.41 -33.92
C SER A 212 -0.27 0.31 -32.95
N PHE A 213 -1.21 -0.58 -33.33
CA PHE A 213 -1.51 -1.82 -32.61
C PHE A 213 -0.50 -2.92 -32.91
N VAL A 214 -0.03 -3.00 -34.14
CA VAL A 214 1.00 -3.94 -34.57
C VAL A 214 2.11 -3.14 -35.24
N GLU A 215 3.28 -3.16 -34.69
CA GLU A 215 4.43 -2.40 -35.19
C GLU A 215 5.61 -3.34 -35.43
N LYS A 216 6.15 -3.31 -36.68
CA LYS A 216 7.32 -4.09 -37.10
C LYS A 216 7.20 -5.59 -36.82
N LYS A 217 6.02 -6.16 -37.07
CA LYS A 217 5.73 -7.61 -36.87
C LYS A 217 5.63 -8.34 -38.19
N ARG A 218 6.26 -9.53 -38.25
CA ARG A 218 6.17 -10.42 -39.43
C ARG A 218 4.94 -11.30 -39.29
N VAL A 219 4.09 -11.24 -40.31
CA VAL A 219 2.88 -12.06 -40.43
C VAL A 219 3.11 -13.15 -41.48
N ASN A 220 2.98 -14.41 -41.10
CA ASN A 220 2.91 -15.55 -42.00
C ASN A 220 1.54 -16.21 -41.81
N ALA A 221 0.77 -16.26 -42.90
CA ALA A 221 -0.61 -16.76 -42.83
C ALA A 221 -1.06 -17.45 -44.10
N ASN A 222 -1.97 -18.41 -43.90
CA ASN A 222 -2.79 -18.99 -44.96
C ASN A 222 -4.24 -18.70 -44.61
N LEU A 223 -4.85 -17.75 -45.32
CA LEU A 223 -6.16 -17.20 -44.98
C LEU A 223 -7.19 -17.65 -46.02
N ASN A 224 -8.37 -18.05 -45.55
CA ASN A 224 -9.55 -18.17 -46.34
C ASN A 224 -10.46 -16.98 -46.12
N LEU A 225 -10.97 -16.40 -47.15
CA LEU A 225 -11.82 -15.20 -47.14
C LEU A 225 -13.03 -15.50 -48.02
N SER A 226 -14.24 -15.05 -47.58
CA SER A 226 -15.45 -15.16 -48.42
C SER A 226 -16.09 -13.76 -48.51
N TYR A 227 -16.42 -13.36 -49.70
CA TYR A 227 -17.15 -12.11 -49.95
C TYR A 227 -18.50 -12.38 -50.57
N TYR A 228 -19.55 -11.88 -49.95
CA TYR A 228 -20.92 -12.00 -50.41
C TYR A 228 -21.37 -10.70 -51.04
N GLU A 229 -21.68 -10.72 -52.35
CA GLU A 229 -21.93 -9.50 -53.14
C GLU A 229 -23.25 -8.85 -52.76
N GLU A 230 -24.31 -9.61 -52.53
CA GLU A 230 -25.66 -9.14 -52.16
C GLU A 230 -25.64 -8.34 -50.86
N THR A 231 -24.99 -8.85 -49.82
CA THR A 231 -24.89 -8.25 -48.49
C THR A 231 -23.68 -7.34 -48.32
N GLN A 232 -22.77 -7.36 -49.27
CA GLN A 232 -21.44 -6.71 -49.20
C GLN A 232 -20.68 -7.07 -47.94
N LEU A 233 -20.77 -8.36 -47.55
CA LEU A 233 -20.13 -8.91 -46.38
C LEU A 233 -18.81 -9.59 -46.77
N LEU A 234 -17.71 -9.14 -46.18
CA LEU A 234 -16.43 -9.86 -46.17
C LEU A 234 -16.33 -10.64 -44.88
N GLU A 235 -16.21 -11.95 -44.97
CA GLU A 235 -16.05 -12.87 -43.84
C GLU A 235 -14.66 -13.51 -43.84
N ILE A 236 -14.02 -13.45 -42.72
CA ILE A 236 -12.75 -14.11 -42.42
C ILE A 236 -13.05 -15.09 -41.30
N PRO A 237 -13.16 -16.40 -41.57
CA PRO A 237 -13.31 -17.40 -40.53
C PRO A 237 -12.16 -17.35 -39.53
N LEU A 238 -12.40 -17.80 -38.31
CA LEU A 238 -11.36 -17.83 -37.28
C LEU A 238 -10.26 -18.83 -37.68
N GLN A 239 -9.05 -18.33 -37.96
CA GLN A 239 -7.96 -19.15 -38.50
C GLN A 239 -6.60 -18.70 -37.95
N THR A 240 -5.66 -19.66 -37.89
CA THR A 240 -4.35 -19.42 -37.26
C THR A 240 -3.42 -18.65 -38.19
N ILE A 241 -2.87 -17.56 -37.68
CA ILE A 241 -1.75 -16.81 -38.26
C ILE A 241 -0.52 -16.92 -37.36
N LYS A 242 0.65 -16.81 -37.92
CA LYS A 242 1.90 -16.69 -37.18
C LYS A 242 2.34 -15.24 -37.19
N LEU A 243 2.44 -14.64 -36.01
CA LEU A 243 2.88 -13.27 -35.79
C LEU A 243 4.23 -13.29 -35.05
N ASP A 244 5.32 -13.03 -35.79
CA ASP A 244 6.69 -13.35 -35.39
C ASP A 244 6.83 -14.83 -34.95
N LYS A 245 7.01 -15.05 -33.63
CA LYS A 245 7.09 -16.38 -33.01
C LYS A 245 5.74 -16.92 -32.53
N ASP A 246 4.77 -16.04 -32.28
CA ASP A 246 3.51 -16.38 -31.63
C ASP A 246 2.47 -16.87 -32.64
N LYS A 247 1.64 -17.82 -32.22
CA LYS A 247 0.48 -18.31 -32.97
C LYS A 247 -0.77 -17.61 -32.44
N VAL A 248 -1.47 -16.91 -33.31
CA VAL A 248 -2.69 -16.16 -32.98
C VAL A 248 -3.79 -16.59 -33.93
N LYS A 249 -4.99 -16.84 -33.44
CA LYS A 249 -6.15 -17.02 -34.32
C LYS A 249 -6.81 -15.68 -34.57
N LEU A 250 -7.10 -15.40 -35.83
CA LEU A 250 -7.76 -14.17 -36.27
C LEU A 250 -8.96 -14.50 -37.13
N GLY A 251 -10.07 -13.86 -36.87
CA GLY A 251 -11.27 -13.94 -37.67
C GLY A 251 -12.10 -12.68 -37.59
N GLY A 252 -12.99 -12.45 -38.55
CA GLY A 252 -13.82 -11.26 -38.53
C GLY A 252 -14.89 -11.19 -39.60
N LYS A 253 -15.77 -10.22 -39.44
CA LYS A 253 -16.83 -9.88 -40.38
C LYS A 253 -16.82 -8.39 -40.67
N PHE A 254 -16.80 -8.01 -41.91
CA PHE A 254 -16.80 -6.62 -42.34
C PHE A 254 -18.05 -6.37 -43.19
N MET A 255 -19.01 -5.67 -42.64
CA MET A 255 -20.32 -5.40 -43.24
C MET A 255 -20.24 -4.06 -43.98
N MET A 256 -19.76 -4.13 -45.25
CA MET A 256 -19.53 -2.95 -46.10
C MET A 256 -20.84 -2.31 -46.58
N GLY A 257 -21.92 -3.11 -46.71
CA GLY A 257 -23.26 -2.67 -47.10
C GLY A 257 -24.02 -1.89 -46.05
N SER A 258 -23.59 -1.98 -44.76
CA SER A 258 -24.26 -1.20 -43.72
C SER A 258 -23.85 0.29 -43.77
N LYS A 259 -24.77 1.17 -43.34
CA LYS A 259 -24.50 2.62 -43.30
C LYS A 259 -24.57 3.16 -41.87
N PRO A 260 -23.46 3.53 -41.25
CA PRO A 260 -22.08 3.35 -41.71
C PRO A 260 -21.64 1.87 -41.69
N ALA A 261 -20.68 1.52 -42.55
CA ALA A 261 -20.07 0.21 -42.56
C ALA A 261 -19.56 -0.19 -41.14
N SER A 262 -19.64 -1.47 -40.79
CA SER A 262 -19.30 -1.96 -39.46
C SER A 262 -18.44 -3.22 -39.54
N PHE A 263 -17.80 -3.55 -38.45
CA PHE A 263 -16.96 -4.73 -38.36
C PHE A 263 -17.02 -5.40 -36.97
N VAL A 264 -16.72 -6.69 -37.00
CA VAL A 264 -16.41 -7.49 -35.80
C VAL A 264 -15.10 -8.20 -36.08
N LEU A 265 -14.15 -8.06 -35.15
CA LEU A 265 -12.86 -8.76 -35.21
C LEU A 265 -12.71 -9.59 -33.94
N ASN A 266 -12.36 -10.85 -34.09
CA ASN A 266 -12.08 -11.78 -32.99
C ASN A 266 -10.64 -12.24 -33.08
N ILE A 267 -9.95 -12.23 -31.95
CA ILE A 267 -8.55 -12.62 -31.80
C ILE A 267 -8.47 -13.59 -30.64
N GLU A 268 -7.82 -14.72 -30.83
CA GLU A 268 -7.55 -15.70 -29.78
C GLU A 268 -6.06 -16.03 -29.80
N ALA A 269 -5.41 -15.96 -28.66
CA ALA A 269 -4.03 -16.38 -28.50
C ALA A 269 -3.96 -17.29 -27.25
N ALA A 270 -3.61 -18.53 -27.44
CA ALA A 270 -3.31 -19.44 -26.35
C ALA A 270 -1.80 -19.47 -26.12
N ASP A 271 -1.40 -19.62 -24.87
CA ASP A 271 0.00 -19.76 -24.48
C ASP A 271 0.90 -18.59 -24.97
N ILE A 272 0.39 -17.35 -24.88
CA ILE A 272 1.11 -16.15 -25.27
C ILE A 272 1.79 -15.49 -24.08
N SER A 273 3.08 -15.09 -24.21
CA SER A 273 3.73 -14.32 -23.16
C SER A 273 3.08 -12.93 -22.99
N PHE A 274 2.99 -12.44 -21.75
CA PHE A 274 2.42 -11.13 -21.45
C PHE A 274 3.10 -10.02 -22.26
N LYS A 275 4.41 -10.05 -22.39
CA LYS A 275 5.20 -9.12 -23.20
C LYS A 275 4.83 -9.16 -24.67
N SER A 276 4.62 -10.37 -25.25
CA SER A 276 4.13 -10.52 -26.63
C SER A 276 2.74 -9.92 -26.80
N ALA A 277 1.81 -10.21 -25.87
CA ALA A 277 0.47 -9.63 -25.88
C ALA A 277 0.47 -8.10 -25.81
N LEU A 278 1.29 -7.52 -24.91
CA LEU A 278 1.46 -6.07 -24.81
C LEU A 278 2.02 -5.44 -26.08
N SER A 279 2.92 -6.15 -26.80
CA SER A 279 3.51 -5.65 -28.05
C SER A 279 2.53 -5.57 -29.22
N MET A 280 1.31 -6.09 -29.07
CA MET A 280 0.20 -6.00 -30.00
C MET A 280 -0.76 -4.84 -29.69
N LEU A 281 -0.47 -4.07 -28.64
CA LEU A 281 -1.27 -2.92 -28.21
C LEU A 281 -0.57 -1.60 -28.59
N THR A 282 -1.34 -0.52 -28.65
CA THR A 282 -0.75 0.79 -28.88
C THR A 282 0.21 1.18 -27.76
N PRO A 283 1.27 1.96 -28.02
CA PRO A 283 2.26 2.35 -27.01
C PRO A 283 1.64 2.94 -25.75
N LYS A 284 0.63 3.79 -25.88
CA LYS A 284 -0.08 4.39 -24.73
C LYS A 284 -0.77 3.37 -23.82
N ILE A 285 -1.26 2.27 -24.38
CA ILE A 285 -1.89 1.18 -23.61
C ILE A 285 -0.81 0.28 -23.01
N SER A 286 0.16 -0.11 -23.82
CA SER A 286 1.27 -0.97 -23.41
C SER A 286 2.05 -0.38 -22.24
N GLU A 287 2.35 0.93 -22.28
CA GLU A 287 3.03 1.64 -21.18
C GLU A 287 2.25 1.60 -19.88
N LYS A 288 0.93 1.83 -19.91
CA LYS A 288 0.08 1.73 -18.72
C LYS A 288 0.01 0.33 -18.12
N LEU A 289 0.06 -0.70 -18.95
CA LEU A 289 0.01 -2.09 -18.49
C LEU A 289 1.38 -2.63 -18.09
N SER A 290 2.48 -2.00 -18.53
CA SER A 290 3.86 -2.42 -18.19
C SER A 290 4.23 -2.21 -16.71
N ILE A 291 3.36 -1.58 -15.92
CA ILE A 291 3.51 -1.51 -14.45
C ILE A 291 3.33 -2.87 -13.77
N VAL A 292 2.75 -3.83 -14.46
CA VAL A 292 2.63 -5.22 -14.02
C VAL A 292 3.33 -6.14 -15.01
N ASP A 293 3.72 -7.33 -14.56
CA ASP A 293 4.27 -8.38 -15.43
C ASP A 293 3.72 -9.75 -15.01
N ILE A 294 3.56 -10.65 -15.96
CA ILE A 294 3.10 -12.01 -15.77
C ILE A 294 4.19 -12.94 -16.33
N SER A 295 4.77 -13.76 -15.45
CA SER A 295 5.98 -14.51 -15.77
C SER A 295 5.77 -15.61 -16.79
N GLU A 296 4.71 -16.41 -16.64
CA GLU A 296 4.40 -17.52 -17.53
C GLU A 296 3.32 -17.09 -18.54
N PRO A 297 3.25 -17.77 -19.69
CA PRO A 297 2.26 -17.48 -20.72
C PRO A 297 0.81 -17.56 -20.22
N LEU A 298 -0.09 -16.90 -20.94
CA LEU A 298 -1.53 -16.81 -20.61
C LEU A 298 -2.39 -16.96 -21.86
N ASP A 299 -3.65 -17.30 -21.67
CA ASP A 299 -4.64 -17.34 -22.74
C ASP A 299 -5.35 -15.99 -22.84
N VAL A 300 -5.51 -15.47 -24.07
CA VAL A 300 -6.17 -14.19 -24.34
C VAL A 300 -7.20 -14.35 -25.44
N GLU A 301 -8.38 -13.82 -25.23
CA GLU A 301 -9.46 -13.68 -26.22
C GLU A 301 -9.85 -12.20 -26.32
N ALA A 302 -9.86 -11.62 -27.51
CA ALA A 302 -10.30 -10.26 -27.74
C ALA A 302 -11.41 -10.20 -28.79
N SER A 303 -12.43 -9.39 -28.53
CA SER A 303 -13.49 -9.07 -29.50
C SER A 303 -13.58 -7.57 -29.67
N ILE A 304 -13.49 -7.11 -30.93
CA ILE A 304 -13.50 -5.69 -31.27
C ILE A 304 -14.66 -5.46 -32.23
N LYS A 305 -15.65 -4.64 -31.84
CA LYS A 305 -16.84 -4.31 -32.63
C LYS A 305 -16.91 -2.81 -32.86
N GLY A 306 -17.03 -2.36 -34.08
CA GLY A 306 -17.05 -0.95 -34.38
C GLY A 306 -17.69 -0.59 -35.71
N LYS A 307 -17.86 0.72 -35.92
CA LYS A 307 -18.32 1.31 -37.15
C LYS A 307 -17.13 1.90 -37.89
N MET A 308 -17.10 1.78 -39.23
CA MET A 308 -16.08 2.40 -40.06
C MET A 308 -16.39 3.88 -40.28
N LYS A 309 -16.59 4.59 -39.18
CA LYS A 309 -16.94 6.01 -39.15
C LYS A 309 -15.76 6.84 -38.61
N PHE A 310 -15.72 8.11 -38.97
CA PHE A 310 -14.76 9.07 -38.39
C PHE A 310 -14.94 9.17 -36.86
N ARG A 311 -13.85 9.13 -36.14
CA ARG A 311 -13.78 9.19 -34.65
C ARG A 311 -14.65 8.15 -33.92
N ASP A 312 -15.07 7.10 -34.56
CA ASP A 312 -15.69 5.98 -33.84
C ASP A 312 -14.62 5.22 -33.08
N THR A 313 -14.88 5.00 -31.81
CA THR A 313 -14.06 4.11 -30.97
C THR A 313 -14.78 2.78 -30.86
N PRO A 314 -14.20 1.67 -31.32
CA PRO A 314 -14.87 0.38 -31.25
C PRO A 314 -15.07 -0.07 -29.81
N LEU A 315 -16.12 -0.88 -29.58
CA LEU A 315 -16.25 -1.65 -28.34
C LEU A 315 -15.16 -2.71 -28.32
N VAL A 316 -14.37 -2.74 -27.27
CA VAL A 316 -13.29 -3.71 -27.06
C VAL A 316 -13.57 -4.48 -25.79
N VAL A 317 -13.62 -5.79 -25.93
CA VAL A 317 -13.70 -6.75 -24.83
C VAL A 317 -12.51 -7.67 -24.91
N VAL A 318 -11.70 -7.74 -23.87
CA VAL A 318 -10.56 -8.65 -23.79
C VAL A 318 -10.74 -9.54 -22.57
N LYS A 319 -10.65 -10.83 -22.77
CA LYS A 319 -10.68 -11.83 -21.70
C LYS A 319 -9.32 -12.52 -21.63
N TRP A 320 -8.87 -12.81 -20.44
CA TRP A 320 -7.65 -13.60 -20.24
C TRP A 320 -7.77 -14.52 -19.05
N ARG A 321 -6.94 -15.53 -19.04
CA ARG A 321 -6.84 -16.50 -17.96
C ARG A 321 -5.38 -16.71 -17.58
N VAL A 322 -5.12 -16.62 -16.29
CA VAL A 322 -3.83 -16.86 -15.65
C VAL A 322 -3.97 -18.05 -14.72
N VAL A 323 -3.04 -19.01 -14.78
CA VAL A 323 -3.08 -20.23 -13.97
C VAL A 323 -1.69 -20.50 -13.40
N ASN A 324 -1.60 -20.64 -12.07
CA ASN A 324 -0.39 -20.97 -11.33
C ASN A 324 0.84 -20.15 -11.77
N ASN A 325 0.70 -18.85 -11.74
CA ASN A 325 1.66 -17.90 -12.31
C ASN A 325 2.22 -16.98 -11.25
N THR A 326 3.20 -16.14 -11.62
CA THR A 326 3.66 -15.03 -10.81
C THR A 326 3.27 -13.72 -11.48
N LEU A 327 2.47 -12.91 -10.76
CA LEU A 327 2.11 -11.57 -11.14
C LEU A 327 2.99 -10.57 -10.39
N THR A 328 3.87 -9.88 -11.10
CA THR A 328 4.68 -8.79 -10.54
C THR A 328 3.87 -7.51 -10.54
N THR A 329 3.78 -6.85 -9.39
CA THR A 329 3.05 -5.59 -9.22
C THR A 329 3.94 -4.53 -8.56
N PRO A 330 3.60 -3.25 -8.58
CA PRO A 330 4.30 -2.22 -7.80
C PRO A 330 4.35 -2.49 -6.29
N ALA A 331 3.40 -3.28 -5.78
CA ALA A 331 3.35 -3.70 -4.38
C ALA A 331 4.18 -4.96 -4.08
N GLY A 332 4.85 -5.51 -5.08
CA GLY A 332 5.64 -6.74 -5.00
C GLY A 332 5.02 -7.90 -5.77
N PRO A 333 5.71 -9.05 -5.83
CA PRO A 333 5.25 -10.22 -6.54
C PRO A 333 4.10 -10.93 -5.80
N VAL A 334 3.13 -11.40 -6.57
CA VAL A 334 2.08 -12.33 -6.14
C VAL A 334 2.38 -13.67 -6.79
N THR A 335 2.79 -14.65 -6.00
CA THR A 335 3.12 -16.01 -6.45
C THR A 335 1.91 -16.93 -6.40
N ASP A 336 1.99 -18.05 -7.12
CA ASP A 336 0.94 -19.08 -7.17
C ASP A 336 -0.43 -18.50 -7.53
N CYS A 337 -0.42 -17.44 -8.35
CA CYS A 337 -1.64 -16.73 -8.66
C CYS A 337 -2.42 -17.36 -9.80
N SER A 338 -3.73 -17.39 -9.65
CA SER A 338 -4.66 -17.81 -10.68
C SER A 338 -5.87 -16.90 -10.68
N PHE A 339 -6.32 -16.48 -11.85
CA PHE A 339 -7.49 -15.63 -12.02
C PHE A 339 -7.98 -15.60 -13.46
N ARG A 340 -9.19 -15.09 -13.67
CA ARG A 340 -9.75 -14.74 -14.96
C ARG A 340 -9.98 -13.24 -15.01
N GLY A 341 -9.53 -12.59 -16.07
CA GLY A 341 -9.69 -11.17 -16.26
C GLY A 341 -10.58 -10.83 -17.45
N ILE A 342 -11.32 -9.74 -17.34
CA ILE A 342 -12.11 -9.18 -18.44
C ILE A 342 -11.88 -7.66 -18.44
N PHE A 343 -11.45 -7.14 -19.57
CA PHE A 343 -11.41 -5.71 -19.87
C PHE A 343 -12.61 -5.33 -20.73
N HIS A 344 -13.24 -4.22 -20.38
CA HIS A 344 -14.27 -3.55 -21.17
C HIS A 344 -13.95 -2.07 -21.29
N ASN A 345 -14.05 -1.50 -22.49
CA ASN A 345 -14.00 -0.05 -22.67
C ASN A 345 -15.40 0.62 -22.61
N GLU A 346 -16.42 -0.12 -22.22
CA GLU A 346 -17.78 0.35 -21.94
C GLU A 346 -18.34 -0.39 -20.73
N VAL A 347 -18.01 0.05 -19.50
CA VAL A 347 -18.55 -0.53 -18.26
C VAL A 347 -20.02 -0.12 -18.06
N ARG A 348 -20.37 1.12 -18.45
CA ARG A 348 -21.73 1.66 -18.37
C ARG A 348 -22.24 1.88 -19.78
N GLY A 349 -23.28 1.13 -20.16
CA GLY A 349 -23.90 1.22 -21.47
C GLY A 349 -24.32 2.65 -21.85
N GLY A 350 -24.08 3.06 -23.09
CA GLY A 350 -24.44 4.38 -23.61
C GLY A 350 -23.59 5.56 -23.16
N LYS A 351 -22.52 5.34 -22.37
CA LYS A 351 -21.59 6.40 -21.93
C LYS A 351 -20.33 6.48 -22.81
N GLY A 352 -20.31 5.76 -23.93
CA GLY A 352 -19.25 5.74 -24.93
C GLY A 352 -18.05 4.87 -24.54
N HIS A 353 -17.24 4.58 -25.55
CA HIS A 353 -16.06 3.72 -25.48
C HIS A 353 -14.83 4.59 -25.21
N ASN A 354 -14.50 4.83 -23.95
CA ASN A 354 -13.40 5.71 -23.54
C ASN A 354 -12.79 5.30 -22.19
N ASP A 355 -11.62 5.82 -21.86
CA ASP A 355 -10.87 5.44 -20.66
C ASP A 355 -11.65 5.68 -19.34
N ARG A 356 -12.51 6.74 -19.28
CA ARG A 356 -13.36 7.01 -18.10
C ARG A 356 -14.44 5.94 -17.91
N ASN A 357 -14.91 5.36 -19.02
CA ASN A 357 -15.91 4.29 -19.03
C ASN A 357 -15.29 2.91 -19.20
N SER A 358 -13.97 2.79 -19.12
CA SER A 358 -13.25 1.52 -19.19
C SER A 358 -13.07 0.93 -17.81
N GLY A 359 -13.02 -0.40 -17.77
CA GLY A 359 -12.74 -1.13 -16.53
C GLY A 359 -12.17 -2.52 -16.78
N ILE A 360 -11.61 -3.06 -15.72
CA ILE A 360 -11.09 -4.42 -15.62
C ILE A 360 -11.82 -5.12 -14.49
N THR A 361 -12.38 -6.29 -14.76
CA THR A 361 -12.93 -7.18 -13.74
C THR A 361 -12.05 -8.42 -13.67
N VAL A 362 -11.58 -8.75 -12.50
CA VAL A 362 -10.83 -9.97 -12.23
C VAL A 362 -11.66 -10.87 -11.34
N TYR A 363 -11.86 -12.12 -11.77
CA TYR A 363 -12.65 -13.11 -11.05
C TYR A 363 -11.75 -14.20 -10.47
N ASP A 364 -12.17 -14.75 -9.34
CA ASP A 364 -11.55 -15.90 -8.67
C ASP A 364 -10.05 -15.71 -8.43
N PHE A 365 -9.64 -14.47 -8.09
CA PHE A 365 -8.24 -14.15 -7.87
C PHE A 365 -7.75 -14.76 -6.57
N LYS A 366 -6.87 -15.72 -6.68
CA LYS A 366 -6.14 -16.33 -5.56
C LYS A 366 -4.65 -16.24 -5.81
N GLY A 367 -3.88 -16.16 -4.75
CA GLY A 367 -2.42 -16.11 -4.81
C GLY A 367 -1.81 -15.93 -3.44
N SER A 368 -0.51 -15.74 -3.40
CA SER A 368 0.26 -15.45 -2.20
C SER A 368 1.08 -14.19 -2.40
N TRP A 369 0.85 -13.19 -1.55
CA TRP A 369 1.66 -11.97 -1.47
C TRP A 369 2.53 -12.03 -0.22
N GLU A 370 3.84 -11.95 -0.38
CA GLU A 370 4.80 -12.11 0.73
C GLU A 370 4.52 -13.37 1.59
N ARG A 371 4.19 -14.48 0.92
CA ARG A 371 3.79 -15.77 1.54
C ARG A 371 2.46 -15.73 2.31
N LEU A 372 1.71 -14.63 2.25
CA LEU A 372 0.35 -14.56 2.78
C LEU A 372 -0.64 -14.97 1.68
N PRO A 373 -1.33 -16.10 1.82
CA PRO A 373 -2.33 -16.51 0.86
C PRO A 373 -3.52 -15.56 0.91
N PHE A 374 -4.11 -15.27 -0.22
CA PHE A 374 -5.35 -14.48 -0.28
C PHE A 374 -6.29 -14.96 -1.37
N LYS A 375 -7.55 -14.57 -1.25
CA LYS A 375 -8.59 -14.79 -2.25
C LYS A 375 -9.42 -13.52 -2.40
N VAL A 376 -9.81 -13.26 -3.65
CA VAL A 376 -10.74 -12.19 -4.02
C VAL A 376 -11.70 -12.78 -5.05
N ASP A 377 -12.98 -12.86 -4.73
CA ASP A 377 -13.96 -13.41 -5.67
C ASP A 377 -14.13 -12.53 -6.89
N THR A 378 -14.24 -11.23 -6.67
CA THR A 378 -14.32 -10.23 -7.73
C THR A 378 -13.52 -8.98 -7.35
N LEU A 379 -12.60 -8.59 -8.23
CA LEU A 379 -11.81 -7.36 -8.13
C LEU A 379 -12.16 -6.46 -9.32
N LEU A 380 -12.58 -5.24 -9.04
CA LEU A 380 -12.97 -4.26 -10.04
C LEU A 380 -11.94 -3.13 -10.11
N VAL A 381 -11.52 -2.78 -11.32
CA VAL A 381 -10.80 -1.54 -11.62
C VAL A 381 -11.65 -0.75 -12.59
N THR A 382 -12.13 0.41 -12.19
CA THR A 382 -12.98 1.27 -13.02
C THR A 382 -12.34 2.62 -13.24
N ASN A 383 -12.74 3.31 -14.33
CA ASN A 383 -12.25 4.64 -14.69
C ASN A 383 -10.72 4.68 -14.89
N LEU A 384 -10.23 4.13 -16.01
CA LEU A 384 -8.78 4.03 -16.27
C LEU A 384 -8.07 5.39 -16.49
N THR A 385 -8.80 6.52 -16.47
CA THR A 385 -8.21 7.87 -16.39
C THR A 385 -7.75 8.19 -14.97
N SER A 386 -8.54 7.77 -13.95
CA SER A 386 -8.22 7.86 -12.53
C SER A 386 -8.72 6.56 -11.87
N PRO A 387 -7.89 5.51 -11.91
CA PRO A 387 -8.34 4.16 -11.59
C PRO A 387 -8.78 4.01 -10.13
N VAL A 388 -9.96 3.44 -9.95
CA VAL A 388 -10.50 3.05 -8.65
C VAL A 388 -10.55 1.53 -8.59
N LEU A 389 -9.85 0.98 -7.62
CA LEU A 389 -9.84 -0.44 -7.28
C LEU A 389 -10.90 -0.72 -6.24
N GLU A 390 -11.70 -1.76 -6.44
CA GLU A 390 -12.70 -2.21 -5.48
C GLU A 390 -12.73 -3.74 -5.42
N GLY A 391 -12.64 -4.30 -4.22
CA GLY A 391 -12.70 -5.75 -4.02
C GLY A 391 -12.71 -6.17 -2.56
N ARG A 392 -13.18 -7.40 -2.33
CA ARG A 392 -13.18 -8.03 -1.01
C ARG A 392 -12.06 -9.06 -0.94
N PHE A 393 -11.11 -8.79 -0.06
CA PHE A 393 -9.94 -9.63 0.21
C PHE A 393 -10.21 -10.53 1.41
N THR A 394 -10.00 -11.81 1.25
CA THR A 394 -10.05 -12.80 2.34
C THR A 394 -8.71 -13.49 2.45
N SER A 395 -8.25 -13.71 3.67
CA SER A 395 -6.99 -14.41 3.94
C SER A 395 -7.03 -15.08 5.30
N GLN A 396 -6.38 -16.22 5.40
CA GLN A 396 -6.16 -16.92 6.67
C GLN A 396 -4.72 -17.37 6.71
N PHE A 397 -4.00 -16.99 7.75
CA PHE A 397 -2.58 -17.27 7.86
C PHE A 397 -2.08 -17.30 9.31
N GLU A 398 -0.93 -17.92 9.51
CA GLU A 398 -0.18 -17.89 10.75
C GLU A 398 0.48 -16.53 10.95
N LEU A 399 0.35 -15.95 12.15
CA LEU A 399 0.89 -14.62 12.47
C LEU A 399 2.40 -14.51 12.29
N ALA A 400 3.15 -15.59 12.48
CA ALA A 400 4.60 -15.63 12.28
C ALA A 400 5.01 -15.18 10.85
N LYS A 401 4.14 -15.36 9.84
CA LYS A 401 4.37 -14.89 8.48
C LYS A 401 4.42 -13.36 8.36
N LEU A 402 3.78 -12.64 9.30
CA LEU A 402 3.83 -11.17 9.33
C LEU A 402 5.21 -10.63 9.70
N ASN A 403 6.05 -11.39 10.38
CA ASN A 403 7.39 -10.93 10.78
C ASN A 403 8.21 -10.47 9.58
N ARG A 404 7.99 -11.06 8.42
CA ARG A 404 8.63 -10.64 7.17
C ARG A 404 8.13 -9.27 6.68
N ILE A 405 6.86 -8.99 6.88
CA ILE A 405 6.19 -7.77 6.37
C ILE A 405 6.45 -6.58 7.28
N ILE A 406 6.34 -6.78 8.60
CA ILE A 406 6.58 -5.71 9.59
C ILE A 406 8.06 -5.57 9.98
N GLY A 407 8.95 -6.36 9.36
CA GLY A 407 10.41 -6.24 9.48
C GLY A 407 10.98 -6.60 10.84
N GLY A 408 10.21 -7.19 11.75
CA GLY A 408 10.65 -7.65 13.08
C GLY A 408 11.26 -6.57 13.99
N LYS A 409 10.98 -5.28 13.72
CA LYS A 409 11.52 -4.14 14.50
C LYS A 409 10.65 -3.78 15.69
N SER A 410 9.34 -3.72 15.48
CA SER A 410 8.40 -3.34 16.53
C SER A 410 7.73 -4.56 17.16
N PHE A 411 7.25 -5.48 16.34
CA PHE A 411 6.57 -6.67 16.79
C PHE A 411 7.20 -7.93 16.22
N VAL A 412 7.25 -8.98 17.04
CA VAL A 412 7.59 -10.34 16.64
C VAL A 412 6.46 -11.25 17.06
N PHE A 413 5.88 -11.98 16.11
CA PHE A 413 4.85 -12.99 16.35
C PHE A 413 5.48 -14.38 16.33
N ASN A 414 5.31 -15.13 17.41
CA ASN A 414 5.83 -16.50 17.54
C ASN A 414 4.76 -17.54 17.22
N LYS A 415 3.50 -17.28 17.62
CA LYS A 415 2.35 -18.16 17.41
C LYS A 415 1.10 -17.33 17.13
N GLY A 416 0.06 -18.03 16.71
CA GLY A 416 -1.27 -17.50 16.49
C GLY A 416 -1.68 -17.45 15.04
N ASN A 417 -2.96 -17.18 14.82
CA ASN A 417 -3.57 -17.13 13.51
C ASN A 417 -4.31 -15.82 13.29
N ALA A 418 -4.30 -15.36 12.05
CA ALA A 418 -5.11 -14.22 11.62
C ALA A 418 -6.10 -14.64 10.54
N ASN A 419 -7.30 -14.07 10.65
CA ASN A 419 -8.36 -14.20 9.66
C ASN A 419 -8.77 -12.81 9.19
N LEU A 420 -8.50 -12.53 7.92
CA LEU A 420 -8.72 -11.23 7.29
C LEU A 420 -9.94 -11.31 6.36
N ASN A 421 -10.86 -10.38 6.50
CA ASN A 421 -11.96 -10.16 5.57
C ASN A 421 -12.16 -8.66 5.42
N LEU A 422 -11.59 -8.09 4.37
CA LEU A 422 -11.58 -6.66 4.12
C LEU A 422 -12.14 -6.34 2.74
N HIS A 423 -13.03 -5.39 2.68
CA HIS A 423 -13.50 -4.75 1.45
C HIS A 423 -12.75 -3.42 1.28
N TYR A 424 -11.95 -3.33 0.23
CA TYR A 424 -11.21 -2.13 -0.15
C TYR A 424 -11.89 -1.42 -1.31
N ARG A 425 -11.93 -0.08 -1.25
CA ARG A 425 -12.28 0.78 -2.37
C ARG A 425 -11.43 2.04 -2.33
N GLY A 426 -10.64 2.27 -3.37
CA GLY A 426 -9.76 3.44 -3.41
C GLY A 426 -8.89 3.48 -4.66
N GLY A 427 -8.00 4.46 -4.73
CA GLY A 427 -7.03 4.60 -5.82
C GLY A 427 -5.98 3.48 -5.81
N ILE A 428 -5.36 3.26 -6.96
CA ILE A 428 -4.28 2.28 -7.11
C ILE A 428 -2.93 2.90 -6.76
N SER A 429 -2.77 4.21 -6.96
CA SER A 429 -1.53 4.91 -6.67
C SER A 429 -1.42 5.32 -5.21
N GLN A 430 -0.20 5.43 -4.71
CA GLN A 430 0.08 5.90 -3.35
C GLN A 430 -0.45 7.32 -3.08
N ALA A 431 -0.49 8.17 -4.11
CA ALA A 431 -1.03 9.53 -4.03
C ALA A 431 -2.56 9.58 -3.79
N ASP A 432 -3.27 8.50 -4.17
CA ASP A 432 -4.73 8.41 -4.05
C ASP A 432 -5.19 7.61 -2.83
N THR A 433 -4.29 7.05 -2.03
CA THR A 433 -4.63 6.25 -0.85
C THR A 433 -5.33 7.06 0.23
N ASN A 434 -5.13 8.37 0.28
CA ASN A 434 -5.86 9.26 1.17
C ASN A 434 -7.37 9.30 0.91
N LYS A 435 -7.83 8.81 -0.25
CA LYS A 435 -9.24 8.65 -0.63
C LYS A 435 -9.74 7.22 -0.48
N ALA A 436 -8.93 6.33 0.05
CA ALA A 436 -9.29 4.94 0.23
C ALA A 436 -10.29 4.74 1.38
N TYR A 437 -11.17 3.79 1.21
CA TYR A 437 -12.11 3.30 2.22
C TYR A 437 -11.91 1.80 2.40
N VAL A 438 -11.82 1.38 3.65
CA VAL A 438 -11.72 -0.05 3.99
C VAL A 438 -12.83 -0.41 4.97
N TYR A 439 -13.50 -1.50 4.73
CA TYR A 439 -14.52 -2.05 5.61
C TYR A 439 -14.23 -3.51 5.89
N GLY A 440 -14.50 -3.96 7.11
CA GLY A 440 -14.32 -5.35 7.49
C GLY A 440 -13.46 -5.52 8.72
N ALA A 441 -12.89 -6.69 8.90
CA ALA A 441 -12.12 -6.98 10.10
C ALA A 441 -10.96 -7.95 9.84
N ILE A 442 -9.97 -7.84 10.71
CA ILE A 442 -8.89 -8.81 10.92
C ILE A 442 -9.06 -9.37 12.33
N ASN A 443 -9.31 -10.66 12.44
CA ASN A 443 -9.41 -11.36 13.72
C ASN A 443 -8.10 -12.08 13.99
N VAL A 444 -7.51 -11.78 15.14
CA VAL A 444 -6.27 -12.39 15.66
C VAL A 444 -6.62 -13.29 16.83
N ASN A 445 -6.14 -14.52 16.81
CA ASN A 445 -6.44 -15.49 17.85
C ASN A 445 -5.18 -16.21 18.30
N LYS A 446 -5.10 -16.48 19.61
CA LYS A 446 -4.03 -17.25 20.26
C LYS A 446 -2.63 -16.75 19.90
N ALA A 447 -2.47 -15.43 19.88
CA ALA A 447 -1.21 -14.78 19.51
C ALA A 447 -0.21 -14.82 20.68
N ASP A 448 0.98 -15.32 20.39
CA ASP A 448 2.16 -15.10 21.21
C ASP A 448 3.02 -14.08 20.49
N MET A 449 3.25 -12.92 21.09
CA MET A 449 3.95 -11.82 20.47
C MET A 449 4.83 -11.06 21.44
N SER A 450 5.89 -10.45 20.91
CA SER A 450 6.77 -9.55 21.66
C SER A 450 6.75 -8.16 21.04
N TYR A 451 6.62 -7.12 21.87
CA TYR A 451 6.80 -5.74 21.49
C TYR A 451 8.21 -5.29 21.84
N LEU A 452 9.12 -5.42 20.88
CA LEU A 452 10.57 -5.29 21.08
C LEU A 452 11.01 -3.91 21.60
N PRO A 453 10.45 -2.78 21.16
CA PRO A 453 10.88 -1.46 21.62
C PRO A 453 10.72 -1.22 23.13
N ARG A 454 9.90 -2.01 23.79
CA ARG A 454 9.62 -1.90 25.25
C ARG A 454 9.91 -3.20 26.01
N ASP A 455 10.46 -4.22 25.34
CA ASP A 455 10.77 -5.52 25.91
C ASP A 455 9.55 -6.19 26.59
N LEU A 456 8.40 -6.11 25.94
CA LEU A 456 7.14 -6.67 26.43
C LEU A 456 6.78 -7.93 25.66
N THR A 457 6.38 -8.96 26.39
CA THR A 457 5.94 -10.24 25.81
C THR A 457 4.51 -10.55 26.25
N PHE A 458 3.69 -10.92 25.28
CA PHE A 458 2.30 -11.31 25.50
C PHE A 458 2.07 -12.72 24.95
N THR A 459 1.30 -13.51 25.66
CA THR A 459 0.94 -14.89 25.30
C THR A 459 -0.56 -15.04 25.20
N ASN A 460 -1.04 -16.01 24.43
CA ASN A 460 -2.46 -16.34 24.30
C ASN A 460 -3.38 -15.13 24.10
N SER A 461 -2.90 -14.17 23.33
CA SER A 461 -3.57 -12.89 23.09
C SER A 461 -4.53 -12.98 21.90
N SER A 462 -5.54 -12.13 21.89
CA SER A 462 -6.49 -12.02 20.81
C SER A 462 -6.90 -10.57 20.56
N ALA A 463 -7.32 -10.25 19.35
CA ALA A 463 -7.80 -8.92 18.97
C ALA A 463 -8.68 -8.98 17.72
N THR A 464 -9.61 -8.04 17.60
CA THR A 464 -10.33 -7.77 16.38
C THR A 464 -9.99 -6.36 15.91
N VAL A 465 -9.28 -6.23 14.79
CA VAL A 465 -9.01 -4.95 14.13
C VAL A 465 -10.10 -4.71 13.10
N ARG A 466 -10.99 -3.78 13.37
CA ARG A 466 -12.15 -3.45 12.52
C ARG A 466 -11.91 -2.14 11.78
N PHE A 467 -12.03 -2.19 10.47
CA PHE A 467 -11.99 -1.03 9.58
C PHE A 467 -13.41 -0.55 9.29
N LYS A 468 -13.64 0.75 9.44
CA LYS A 468 -14.92 1.40 9.14
C LYS A 468 -14.67 2.70 8.36
N GLY A 469 -14.57 2.55 7.05
CA GLY A 469 -14.23 3.66 6.18
C GLY A 469 -12.77 4.05 6.29
N ARG A 470 -12.48 5.15 6.94
CA ARG A 470 -11.10 5.64 7.18
C ARG A 470 -10.61 5.37 8.59
N ASP A 471 -11.51 4.96 9.47
CA ASP A 471 -11.24 4.75 10.87
C ASP A 471 -10.88 3.29 11.14
N VAL A 472 -10.05 3.07 12.16
CA VAL A 472 -9.70 1.75 12.67
C VAL A 472 -10.11 1.66 14.13
N TYR A 473 -10.81 0.59 14.46
CA TYR A 473 -11.19 0.21 15.81
C TYR A 473 -10.50 -1.10 16.15
N VAL A 474 -9.80 -1.14 17.28
CA VAL A 474 -9.22 -2.36 17.80
C VAL A 474 -10.06 -2.80 18.98
N GLN A 475 -10.78 -3.89 18.83
CA GLN A 475 -11.84 -4.30 19.75
C GLN A 475 -11.58 -5.71 20.29
N ASN A 476 -12.20 -6.02 21.45
CA ASN A 476 -12.09 -7.34 22.07
C ASN A 476 -10.64 -7.79 22.24
N VAL A 477 -9.76 -6.83 22.53
CA VAL A 477 -8.35 -7.14 22.76
C VAL A 477 -8.23 -7.82 24.11
N LYS A 478 -7.62 -8.99 24.10
CA LYS A 478 -7.15 -9.68 25.30
C LYS A 478 -5.64 -9.81 25.19
N LEU A 479 -4.90 -9.15 26.06
CA LEU A 479 -3.45 -9.29 26.15
C LEU A 479 -3.11 -9.96 27.50
N GLN A 480 -2.32 -11.02 27.45
CA GLN A 480 -1.83 -11.70 28.63
C GLN A 480 -0.32 -11.50 28.77
N GLY A 481 0.10 -10.73 29.78
CA GLY A 481 1.49 -10.51 30.13
C GLY A 481 1.78 -11.08 31.50
N GLY A 482 2.47 -12.22 31.59
CA GLY A 482 2.63 -12.94 32.83
C GLY A 482 1.30 -13.34 33.46
N SER A 483 1.06 -12.94 34.70
CA SER A 483 -0.20 -13.15 35.43
C SER A 483 -1.30 -12.13 35.05
N THR A 484 -0.93 -11.02 34.43
CA THR A 484 -1.86 -9.93 34.09
C THR A 484 -2.61 -10.21 32.79
N VAL A 485 -3.93 -10.03 32.83
CA VAL A 485 -4.80 -10.07 31.65
C VAL A 485 -5.43 -8.71 31.47
N LEU A 486 -5.14 -8.07 30.32
CA LEU A 486 -5.72 -6.80 29.92
C LEU A 486 -6.83 -7.03 28.90
N HIS A 487 -7.99 -6.44 29.15
CA HIS A 487 -9.07 -6.29 28.18
C HIS A 487 -9.07 -4.85 27.66
N MET A 488 -8.98 -4.69 26.34
CA MET A 488 -8.78 -3.37 25.77
C MET A 488 -9.68 -3.15 24.56
N ASP A 489 -10.12 -1.92 24.39
CA ASP A 489 -10.76 -1.41 23.18
C ASP A 489 -10.12 -0.08 22.82
N GLY A 490 -9.79 0.08 21.56
CA GLY A 490 -9.12 1.29 21.06
C GLY A 490 -9.67 1.78 19.74
N SER A 491 -9.37 3.03 19.42
CA SER A 491 -9.74 3.64 18.16
C SER A 491 -8.65 4.56 17.62
N LEU A 492 -8.56 4.57 16.29
CA LEU A 492 -7.72 5.48 15.51
C LEU A 492 -8.60 6.12 14.44
N LEU A 493 -9.01 7.35 14.68
CA LEU A 493 -9.84 8.09 13.74
C LEU A 493 -8.99 8.65 12.59
N ASN A 494 -9.56 8.67 11.38
CA ASN A 494 -8.90 9.11 10.15
C ASN A 494 -7.57 8.37 9.86
N PHE A 495 -7.39 7.16 10.36
CA PHE A 495 -6.16 6.39 10.22
C PHE A 495 -5.66 6.35 8.78
N LEU A 496 -6.50 5.92 7.81
CA LEU A 496 -6.07 5.79 6.41
C LEU A 496 -5.66 7.11 5.78
N SER A 497 -6.23 8.24 6.21
CA SER A 497 -5.85 9.55 5.71
C SER A 497 -4.52 10.02 6.32
N LEU A 498 -4.34 9.84 7.62
CA LEU A 498 -3.19 10.35 8.36
C LEU A 498 -1.95 9.46 8.22
N TYR A 499 -2.12 8.17 7.95
CA TYR A 499 -1.04 7.19 7.86
C TYR A 499 0.10 7.62 6.91
N TYR A 500 -0.24 8.20 5.76
CA TYR A 500 0.74 8.65 4.78
C TYR A 500 0.98 10.16 4.79
N THR A 501 0.07 10.97 5.37
CA THR A 501 0.15 12.43 5.29
C THR A 501 0.79 13.06 6.51
N ASP A 502 0.24 12.82 7.71
CA ASP A 502 0.72 13.42 8.96
C ASP A 502 0.49 12.50 10.17
N PRO A 503 1.37 11.51 10.39
CA PRO A 503 1.27 10.59 11.51
C PRO A 503 1.24 11.25 12.90
N ARG A 504 1.79 12.46 13.05
CA ARG A 504 1.80 13.21 14.32
C ARG A 504 0.42 13.64 14.79
N LYS A 505 -0.53 13.75 13.86
CA LYS A 505 -1.94 14.05 14.17
C LYS A 505 -2.75 12.82 14.55
N MET A 506 -2.16 11.64 14.52
CA MET A 506 -2.85 10.42 14.91
C MET A 506 -2.94 10.34 16.43
N VAL A 507 -4.14 10.05 16.90
CA VAL A 507 -4.42 9.79 18.30
C VAL A 507 -4.96 8.38 18.41
N LEU A 508 -4.32 7.58 19.26
CA LEU A 508 -4.73 6.22 19.59
C LEU A 508 -5.35 6.22 20.98
N ASP A 509 -6.67 6.18 21.04
CA ASP A 509 -7.41 6.14 22.28
C ASP A 509 -7.63 4.69 22.71
N TRP A 510 -7.22 4.35 23.95
CA TRP A 510 -7.39 3.05 24.54
C TRP A 510 -8.22 3.09 25.81
N ASN A 511 -9.24 2.25 25.90
CA ASN A 511 -9.93 1.91 27.14
C ASN A 511 -9.45 0.56 27.60
N ILE A 512 -8.83 0.51 28.76
CA ILE A 512 -8.17 -0.68 29.32
C ILE A 512 -8.86 -1.07 30.62
N ARG A 513 -9.20 -2.35 30.73
CA ARG A 513 -9.78 -2.94 31.94
C ARG A 513 -9.00 -4.18 32.33
N SER A 514 -8.80 -4.37 33.62
CA SER A 514 -8.20 -5.59 34.17
C SER A 514 -8.74 -5.86 35.57
N GLU A 515 -8.85 -7.10 35.93
CA GLU A 515 -9.16 -7.47 37.32
C GLU A 515 -7.95 -7.22 38.22
N GLU A 516 -6.76 -7.57 37.74
CA GLU A 516 -5.52 -7.42 38.46
C GLU A 516 -4.37 -7.10 37.53
N VAL A 517 -3.55 -6.12 37.90
CA VAL A 517 -2.34 -5.72 37.16
C VAL A 517 -1.14 -5.76 38.08
N ASP A 518 -0.12 -6.51 37.69
CA ASP A 518 1.21 -6.38 38.25
C ASP A 518 2.04 -5.41 37.35
N LEU A 519 2.34 -4.23 37.92
CA LEU A 519 3.05 -3.18 37.21
C LEU A 519 4.48 -3.57 36.83
N ILE A 520 5.06 -4.57 37.47
CA ILE A 520 6.40 -5.09 37.14
C ILE A 520 6.42 -5.60 35.70
N ASN A 521 5.33 -6.25 35.24
CA ASN A 521 5.19 -6.75 33.87
C ASN A 521 5.21 -5.65 32.81
N PHE A 522 4.99 -4.39 33.19
CA PHE A 522 4.90 -3.23 32.29
C PHE A 522 5.99 -2.18 32.53
N ILE A 523 6.99 -2.49 33.36
CA ILE A 523 8.06 -1.55 33.71
C ILE A 523 8.84 -1.06 32.47
N GLY A 524 8.86 -1.85 31.41
CA GLY A 524 9.43 -1.48 30.10
C GLY A 524 8.82 -0.21 29.49
N PHE A 525 7.60 0.21 29.93
CA PHE A 525 7.02 1.48 29.50
C PHE A 525 7.74 2.70 30.09
N LEU A 526 8.45 2.57 31.21
CA LEU A 526 9.25 3.65 31.79
C LEU A 526 10.53 3.90 30.99
N GLY A 527 11.10 2.86 30.37
CA GLY A 527 12.28 3.01 29.53
C GLY A 527 11.98 3.77 28.23
N ARG A 528 13.01 4.42 27.68
CA ARG A 528 12.90 5.02 26.35
C ARG A 528 12.62 3.92 25.32
N ARG A 529 11.81 4.23 24.30
CA ARG A 529 11.58 3.32 23.19
C ARG A 529 12.92 2.99 22.49
N LYS A 530 13.32 1.73 22.53
CA LYS A 530 14.58 1.27 21.91
C LYS A 530 14.42 1.21 20.41
N GLN A 531 15.38 1.75 19.67
CA GLN A 531 15.47 1.48 18.23
C GLN A 531 16.06 0.09 18.04
N VAL A 532 15.26 -0.83 17.55
CA VAL A 532 15.67 -2.20 17.30
C VAL A 532 16.20 -2.30 15.87
N ALA A 533 17.42 -2.82 15.70
CA ALA A 533 17.94 -3.15 14.36
C ALA A 533 17.09 -4.26 13.74
N ALA A 534 16.78 -4.15 12.44
CA ALA A 534 16.06 -5.20 11.75
C ALA A 534 16.84 -6.51 11.84
N ARG A 535 16.20 -7.61 12.28
CA ARG A 535 16.78 -8.95 12.09
C ARG A 535 16.91 -9.18 10.58
N GLN A 536 18.13 -9.51 10.14
CA GLN A 536 18.42 -9.83 8.74
C GLN A 536 17.85 -11.22 8.41
N GLU A 537 16.54 -11.30 8.22
CA GLU A 537 15.98 -12.35 7.39
C GLU A 537 15.72 -11.72 6.02
N GLU A 538 16.12 -12.41 4.94
CA GLU A 538 16.02 -12.04 3.51
C GLU A 538 15.43 -10.65 3.20
N LYS A 539 16.14 -9.79 2.49
CA LYS A 539 15.70 -8.41 2.19
C LYS A 539 14.28 -8.41 1.64
N PRO A 540 13.30 -7.84 2.35
CA PRO A 540 11.95 -7.72 1.83
C PRO A 540 11.95 -6.80 0.60
N GLY A 541 10.98 -6.98 -0.30
CA GLY A 541 10.81 -6.12 -1.47
C GLY A 541 10.70 -4.64 -1.09
N ASN A 542 11.08 -3.73 -1.98
CA ASN A 542 11.12 -2.27 -1.73
C ASN A 542 9.79 -1.68 -1.20
N SER A 543 8.65 -2.26 -1.57
CA SER A 543 7.32 -1.85 -1.10
C SER A 543 7.06 -2.23 0.35
N VAL A 544 7.45 -3.45 0.74
CA VAL A 544 7.31 -3.97 2.11
C VAL A 544 8.21 -3.20 3.06
N SER A 545 9.46 -2.94 2.66
CA SER A 545 10.40 -2.11 3.44
C SER A 545 9.85 -0.71 3.71
N ARG A 546 9.19 -0.09 2.72
CA ARG A 546 8.55 1.21 2.87
C ARG A 546 7.34 1.16 3.82
N MET A 547 6.53 0.12 3.72
CA MET A 547 5.37 -0.07 4.60
C MET A 547 5.79 -0.29 6.05
N SER A 548 6.79 -1.13 6.32
CA SER A 548 7.37 -1.35 7.65
C SER A 548 7.94 -0.06 8.24
N ALA A 549 8.74 0.69 7.46
CA ALA A 549 9.31 1.97 7.90
C ALA A 549 8.22 3.02 8.20
N GLN A 550 7.13 3.03 7.44
CA GLN A 550 6.00 3.92 7.69
C GLN A 550 5.24 3.53 8.95
N LEU A 551 5.06 2.24 9.22
CA LEU A 551 4.44 1.76 10.47
C LEU A 551 5.27 2.18 11.68
N ASP A 552 6.59 2.00 11.65
CA ASP A 552 7.48 2.45 12.71
C ASP A 552 7.36 3.96 12.95
N LYS A 553 7.34 4.76 11.86
CA LYS A 553 7.15 6.21 11.93
C LYS A 553 5.80 6.61 12.55
N VAL A 554 4.73 5.89 12.21
CA VAL A 554 3.41 6.09 12.82
C VAL A 554 3.45 5.78 14.31
N MET A 555 4.04 4.66 14.69
CA MET A 555 4.17 4.25 16.10
C MET A 555 5.02 5.22 16.92
N ASP A 556 6.00 5.88 16.31
CA ASP A 556 6.86 6.85 16.98
C ASP A 556 6.19 8.23 17.13
N ALA A 557 5.42 8.64 16.14
CA ALA A 557 4.92 10.01 16.06
C ALA A 557 3.50 10.20 16.64
N SER A 558 2.71 9.11 16.78
CA SER A 558 1.33 9.21 17.27
C SER A 558 1.24 9.49 18.76
N THR A 559 0.18 10.19 19.15
CA THR A 559 -0.21 10.33 20.56
C THR A 559 -1.02 9.12 20.98
N VAL A 560 -0.75 8.58 22.18
CA VAL A 560 -1.51 7.47 22.78
C VAL A 560 -2.20 7.98 24.04
N HIS A 561 -3.52 7.84 24.11
CA HIS A 561 -4.31 8.10 25.30
C HIS A 561 -4.75 6.76 25.90
N LEU A 562 -4.54 6.61 27.19
CA LEU A 562 -4.87 5.40 27.95
C LEU A 562 -5.85 5.75 29.07
N ASN A 563 -7.04 5.21 29.00
CA ASN A 563 -8.01 5.26 30.09
C ASN A 563 -8.05 3.87 30.75
N LEU A 564 -7.54 3.76 31.97
CA LEU A 564 -7.38 2.51 32.67
C LEU A 564 -8.35 2.40 33.85
N LYS A 565 -8.97 1.22 33.98
CA LYS A 565 -9.78 0.83 35.17
C LYS A 565 -9.33 -0.56 35.59
N VAL A 566 -8.73 -0.64 36.75
CA VAL A 566 -8.15 -1.89 37.26
C VAL A 566 -8.65 -2.18 38.69
N GLY A 567 -9.10 -3.41 38.92
CA GLY A 567 -9.61 -3.86 40.22
C GLY A 567 -8.52 -3.85 41.30
N LYS A 568 -7.38 -4.51 41.01
CA LYS A 568 -6.22 -4.58 41.89
C LYS A 568 -4.95 -4.21 41.16
N VAL A 569 -4.06 -3.50 41.82
CA VAL A 569 -2.74 -3.10 41.31
C VAL A 569 -1.69 -3.51 42.32
N ASN A 570 -0.69 -4.22 41.84
CA ASN A 570 0.46 -4.65 42.64
C ASN A 570 1.75 -4.06 42.08
N TYR A 571 2.65 -3.63 42.92
CA TYR A 571 4.00 -3.20 42.59
C TYR A 571 4.94 -3.45 43.75
N TYR A 572 5.72 -4.50 43.73
CA TYR A 572 6.50 -5.00 44.88
C TYR A 572 5.61 -5.14 46.14
N SER A 573 5.88 -4.41 47.21
CA SER A 573 5.10 -4.39 48.45
C SER A 573 3.86 -3.49 48.41
N PHE A 574 3.74 -2.64 47.39
CA PHE A 574 2.57 -1.78 47.23
C PHE A 574 1.41 -2.56 46.60
N ALA A 575 0.28 -2.57 47.26
CA ALA A 575 -0.97 -3.14 46.77
C ALA A 575 -2.10 -2.10 46.91
N ALA A 576 -2.83 -1.89 45.85
CA ALA A 576 -3.95 -0.94 45.82
C ALA A 576 -5.15 -1.50 45.06
N GLN A 577 -6.30 -0.88 45.24
CA GLN A 577 -7.55 -1.29 44.61
C GLN A 577 -8.15 -0.12 43.84
N ASN A 578 -9.06 -0.44 42.90
CA ASN A 578 -9.85 0.53 42.14
C ASN A 578 -8.99 1.63 41.46
N LEU A 579 -7.96 1.21 40.73
CA LEU A 579 -7.17 2.14 39.92
C LEU A 579 -8.06 2.74 38.81
N HIS A 580 -8.07 4.09 38.80
CA HIS A 580 -8.51 4.86 37.67
C HIS A 580 -7.33 5.70 37.19
N ALA A 581 -6.98 5.61 35.92
CA ALA A 581 -5.88 6.38 35.37
C ALA A 581 -6.22 6.91 33.97
N ASP A 582 -5.97 8.19 33.78
CA ASP A 582 -5.94 8.86 32.49
C ASP A 582 -4.51 9.25 32.20
N VAL A 583 -3.91 8.64 31.19
CA VAL A 583 -2.51 8.81 30.84
C VAL A 583 -2.37 9.12 29.35
N SER A 584 -1.60 10.15 29.03
CA SER A 584 -1.25 10.47 27.64
C SER A 584 0.23 10.19 27.42
N MET A 585 0.56 9.59 26.27
CA MET A 585 1.94 9.33 25.85
C MET A 585 2.17 9.95 24.49
N ARG A 586 3.21 10.78 24.37
CA ARG A 586 3.62 11.39 23.13
C ARG A 586 5.14 11.44 23.06
N GLU A 587 5.72 10.92 22.00
CA GLU A 587 7.18 10.84 21.84
C GLU A 587 7.83 10.18 23.07
N ASN A 588 8.57 10.94 23.87
CA ASN A 588 9.24 10.47 25.08
C ASN A 588 8.64 11.07 26.37
N ILE A 589 7.40 11.54 26.33
CA ILE A 589 6.72 12.13 27.49
C ILE A 589 5.50 11.29 27.84
N ILE A 590 5.39 10.92 29.10
CA ILE A 590 4.21 10.30 29.71
C ILE A 590 3.58 11.35 30.60
N VAL A 591 2.34 11.74 30.33
CA VAL A 591 1.57 12.68 31.14
C VAL A 591 0.53 11.90 31.94
N LEU A 592 0.60 12.00 33.24
CA LEU A 592 -0.39 11.49 34.18
C LEU A 592 -1.44 12.57 34.39
N ASN A 593 -2.52 12.56 33.59
CA ASN A 593 -3.56 13.61 33.73
C ASN A 593 -4.29 13.44 35.05
N GLU A 594 -4.67 12.21 35.36
CA GLU A 594 -5.26 11.83 36.65
C GLU A 594 -4.96 10.34 36.90
N VAL A 595 -4.36 10.03 38.04
CA VAL A 595 -4.17 8.66 38.53
C VAL A 595 -4.68 8.59 39.95
N SER A 596 -5.61 7.70 40.25
CA SER A 596 -6.13 7.54 41.59
C SER A 596 -6.34 6.07 41.95
N VAL A 597 -6.05 5.71 43.16
CA VAL A 597 -6.21 4.38 43.74
C VAL A 597 -6.72 4.42 45.18
N ASN A 598 -7.37 3.35 45.60
CA ASN A 598 -7.65 3.10 47.03
C ASN A 598 -6.51 2.29 47.62
N HIS A 599 -5.89 2.77 48.65
CA HIS A 599 -4.79 2.10 49.35
C HIS A 599 -4.93 2.24 50.85
N ALA A 600 -4.74 1.15 51.59
CA ALA A 600 -4.69 1.12 53.05
C ALA A 600 -5.81 1.95 53.71
N GLY A 601 -7.06 1.76 53.29
CA GLY A 601 -8.23 2.41 53.85
C GLY A 601 -8.51 3.85 53.36
N GLY A 602 -7.61 4.46 52.61
CA GLY A 602 -7.75 5.81 52.11
C GLY A 602 -7.58 5.89 50.59
N LYS A 603 -7.32 7.09 50.04
CA LYS A 603 -7.17 7.36 48.62
C LYS A 603 -5.82 8.02 48.34
N LEU A 604 -5.17 7.56 47.26
CA LEU A 604 -4.00 8.20 46.67
C LEU A 604 -4.38 8.77 45.32
N ALA A 605 -3.93 9.97 45.00
CA ALA A 605 -4.08 10.60 43.67
C ALA A 605 -2.75 11.23 43.26
N VAL A 606 -2.42 11.08 41.96
CA VAL A 606 -1.19 11.61 41.39
C VAL A 606 -1.50 12.22 40.01
N ASN A 607 -0.94 13.39 39.72
CA ASN A 607 -0.85 13.94 38.39
C ASN A 607 0.55 14.50 38.13
N GLY A 608 0.92 14.68 36.87
CA GLY A 608 2.25 15.18 36.49
C GLY A 608 2.76 14.58 35.18
N ASP A 609 4.06 14.64 34.99
CA ASP A 609 4.70 14.13 33.79
C ASP A 609 6.00 13.40 34.08
N ILE A 610 6.34 12.49 33.15
CA ILE A 610 7.59 11.74 33.15
C ILE A 610 8.22 11.90 31.76
N ALA A 611 9.33 12.62 31.68
CA ALA A 611 10.14 12.76 30.48
C ALA A 611 11.15 11.62 30.41
N GLN A 612 11.02 10.75 29.42
CA GLN A 612 11.88 9.59 29.23
C GLN A 612 13.23 10.02 28.66
N GLY A 613 14.28 9.88 29.45
CA GLY A 613 15.67 10.16 29.08
C GLY A 613 16.39 8.92 28.54
N GLY A 614 17.69 8.92 28.56
CA GLY A 614 18.52 7.72 28.28
C GLY A 614 18.50 6.75 29.48
N SER A 615 19.51 6.90 30.38
CA SER A 615 19.64 6.06 31.58
C SER A 615 18.69 6.44 32.72
N VAL A 616 18.16 7.66 32.73
CA VAL A 616 17.24 8.17 33.75
C VAL A 616 16.08 8.96 33.11
N ASN A 617 14.93 8.85 33.73
CA ASN A 617 13.72 9.60 33.38
C ASN A 617 13.52 10.73 34.37
N LYS A 618 13.22 11.94 33.91
CA LYS A 618 12.87 13.08 34.75
C LYS A 618 11.37 13.05 34.99
N PHE A 619 10.95 13.34 36.22
CA PHE A 619 9.54 13.47 36.57
C PHE A 619 9.26 14.76 37.32
N ALA A 620 8.03 15.24 37.17
CA ALA A 620 7.44 16.28 37.99
C ALA A 620 6.00 15.87 38.34
N VAL A 621 5.73 15.60 39.61
CA VAL A 621 4.45 15.07 40.03
C VAL A 621 3.89 15.81 41.22
N LYS A 622 2.56 15.94 41.23
CA LYS A 622 1.78 16.35 42.42
C LYS A 622 1.00 15.15 42.90
N ALA A 623 1.11 14.89 44.18
CA ALA A 623 0.40 13.78 44.80
C ALA A 623 -0.47 14.26 45.95
N LYS A 624 -1.59 13.58 46.15
CA LYS A 624 -2.49 13.76 47.28
C LYS A 624 -2.73 12.43 47.96
N VAL A 625 -2.60 12.40 49.26
CA VAL A 625 -2.89 11.27 50.14
C VAL A 625 -4.06 11.68 51.01
N ASP A 626 -5.11 10.88 51.09
CA ASP A 626 -6.33 11.23 51.81
C ASP A 626 -6.76 10.06 52.72
N GLY A 627 -6.50 10.18 53.99
CA GLY A 627 -6.94 9.25 55.05
C GLY A 627 -6.33 7.85 54.98
N VAL A 628 -5.10 7.73 54.53
CA VAL A 628 -4.40 6.44 54.35
C VAL A 628 -3.83 6.01 55.71
N ASP A 629 -3.95 4.71 56.06
CA ASP A 629 -3.26 4.15 57.22
C ASP A 629 -1.73 4.32 57.07
N VAL A 630 -1.14 5.03 58.02
CA VAL A 630 0.28 5.43 57.95
C VAL A 630 1.22 4.23 58.02
N GLN A 631 0.87 3.17 58.77
CA GLN A 631 1.70 1.97 58.92
C GLN A 631 1.80 1.24 57.59
N GLU A 632 0.65 0.96 56.96
CA GLU A 632 0.62 0.26 55.69
C GLU A 632 1.22 1.12 54.56
N PHE A 633 1.06 2.45 54.66
CA PHE A 633 1.66 3.41 53.71
C PHE A 633 3.19 3.33 53.76
N PHE A 634 3.80 3.40 54.95
CA PHE A 634 5.25 3.29 55.10
C PHE A 634 5.76 1.90 54.66
N ARG A 635 5.06 0.82 55.03
CA ARG A 635 5.41 -0.55 54.58
C ARG A 635 5.41 -0.67 53.06
N SER A 636 4.40 -0.16 52.43
CA SER A 636 4.22 -0.23 50.96
C SER A 636 5.32 0.48 50.19
N PHE A 637 5.86 1.57 50.77
CA PHE A 637 6.95 2.35 50.17
C PHE A 637 8.33 2.05 50.78
N GLN A 638 8.48 0.90 51.47
CA GLN A 638 9.72 0.46 52.12
C GLN A 638 10.31 1.54 53.06
N ASN A 639 9.46 2.12 53.91
CA ASN A 639 9.78 3.21 54.81
C ASN A 639 10.43 4.43 54.10
N PHE A 640 10.14 4.64 52.79
CA PHE A 640 10.74 5.69 51.94
C PHE A 640 12.27 5.63 51.87
N GLY A 641 12.86 4.47 52.10
CA GLY A 641 14.32 4.26 52.06
C GLY A 641 15.05 4.83 53.29
N GLN A 642 14.35 5.10 54.40
CA GLN A 642 14.91 5.59 55.64
C GLN A 642 14.66 4.60 56.77
N ASP A 643 15.58 4.55 57.75
CA ASP A 643 15.56 3.65 58.91
C ASP A 643 15.25 4.34 60.22
N ALA A 644 15.02 5.65 60.18
CA ALA A 644 14.80 6.44 61.44
C ALA A 644 13.43 6.20 62.05
N ILE A 645 12.39 6.05 61.20
CA ILE A 645 11.01 5.74 61.62
C ILE A 645 10.51 4.60 60.74
N GLU A 646 10.28 3.45 61.34
CA GLU A 646 9.79 2.29 60.59
C GLU A 646 8.27 2.16 60.69
N ASP A 647 7.67 1.46 59.73
CA ASP A 647 6.22 1.21 59.68
C ASP A 647 5.66 0.64 61.00
N LYS A 648 6.40 -0.25 61.64
CA LYS A 648 6.01 -0.83 62.92
C LYS A 648 5.82 0.17 64.06
N ASN A 649 6.46 1.36 63.90
CA ASN A 649 6.42 2.41 64.94
C ASN A 649 5.23 3.36 64.78
N LEU A 650 4.54 3.37 63.62
CA LEU A 650 3.51 4.34 63.29
C LEU A 650 2.10 3.75 63.32
N ARG A 651 1.14 4.53 63.82
CA ARG A 651 -0.31 4.29 63.73
C ARG A 651 -1.01 5.60 63.43
N GLY A 652 -2.18 5.52 62.80
CA GLY A 652 -3.03 6.68 62.49
C GLY A 652 -3.30 6.81 61.01
N SER A 653 -3.99 7.87 60.64
CA SER A 653 -4.35 8.17 59.24
C SER A 653 -3.59 9.39 58.76
N VAL A 654 -2.87 9.25 57.64
CA VAL A 654 -2.11 10.35 57.04
C VAL A 654 -2.90 11.02 55.94
N PHE A 655 -2.89 12.34 55.95
CA PHE A 655 -3.32 13.24 54.90
C PHE A 655 -2.09 14.01 54.43
N ALA A 656 -1.83 14.04 53.12
CA ALA A 656 -0.64 14.73 52.60
C ALA A 656 -0.87 15.27 51.19
N THR A 657 -0.13 16.31 50.88
CA THR A 657 0.06 16.79 49.52
C THR A 657 1.55 16.91 49.25
N ALA A 658 1.95 16.49 48.04
CA ALA A 658 3.35 16.58 47.64
C ALA A 658 3.44 17.26 46.24
N ASP A 659 4.47 18.09 46.07
CA ASP A 659 4.88 18.60 44.76
C ASP A 659 6.38 18.33 44.62
N VAL A 660 6.71 17.30 43.88
CA VAL A 660 8.07 16.72 43.83
C VAL A 660 8.51 16.51 42.41
N LYS A 661 9.71 16.94 42.09
CA LYS A 661 10.42 16.64 40.83
C LYS A 661 11.72 15.92 41.11
N GLY A 662 12.13 15.10 40.11
CA GLY A 662 13.36 14.35 40.28
C GLY A 662 13.61 13.41 39.10
N SER A 663 14.36 12.35 39.36
CA SER A 663 14.70 11.37 38.33
C SER A 663 14.41 9.94 38.82
N LEU A 664 14.00 9.10 37.89
CA LEU A 664 13.82 7.66 38.05
C LEU A 664 14.77 6.92 37.10
N THR A 665 15.28 5.80 37.52
CA THR A 665 15.96 4.87 36.61
C THR A 665 14.95 4.23 35.65
N GLU A 666 15.38 3.58 34.56
CA GLU A 666 14.49 2.79 33.66
C GLU A 666 13.73 1.67 34.43
N LYS A 667 14.23 1.22 35.54
CA LYS A 667 13.59 0.24 36.42
C LYS A 667 12.67 0.85 37.50
N GLY A 668 12.33 2.14 37.39
CA GLY A 668 11.44 2.83 38.29
C GLY A 668 12.01 3.17 39.67
N LYS A 669 13.32 2.99 39.90
CA LYS A 669 13.95 3.37 41.20
C LYS A 669 14.24 4.86 41.22
N MET A 670 13.87 5.55 42.29
CA MET A 670 14.20 6.98 42.49
C MET A 670 15.71 7.19 42.67
N VAL A 671 16.18 8.32 42.14
CA VAL A 671 17.57 8.79 42.27
C VAL A 671 17.58 9.91 43.32
N PRO A 672 17.94 9.62 44.59
CA PRO A 672 17.72 10.55 45.73
C PRO A 672 18.33 11.93 45.50
N ASN A 673 19.56 12.04 45.04
CA ASN A 673 20.24 13.32 44.80
C ASN A 673 19.61 14.27 43.80
N THR A 674 18.55 13.79 43.09
CA THR A 674 17.81 14.55 42.06
C THR A 674 16.46 15.02 42.54
N LEU A 675 16.07 14.71 43.77
CA LEU A 675 14.75 15.03 44.31
C LEU A 675 14.67 16.46 44.79
N TYR A 676 13.67 17.20 44.39
CA TYR A 676 13.38 18.55 44.82
C TYR A 676 11.88 18.77 44.94
N GLY A 677 11.46 19.51 45.96
CA GLY A 677 10.05 19.79 46.13
C GLY A 677 9.68 19.90 47.58
N PHE A 678 8.41 19.65 47.88
CA PHE A 678 7.91 19.67 49.27
C PHE A 678 6.79 18.66 49.46
N VAL A 679 6.60 18.29 50.72
CA VAL A 679 5.47 17.49 51.21
C VAL A 679 4.84 18.18 52.38
N THR A 680 3.55 18.49 52.34
CA THR A 680 2.75 18.95 53.47
C THR A 680 1.96 17.73 53.96
N PHE A 681 1.98 17.49 55.25
CA PHE A 681 1.27 16.34 55.82
C PHE A 681 0.57 16.70 57.13
N ASP A 682 -0.46 15.92 57.45
CA ASP A 682 -1.22 15.95 58.71
C ASP A 682 -1.50 14.49 59.13
N LEU A 683 -1.05 14.10 60.30
CA LEU A 683 -1.29 12.78 60.88
C LEU A 683 -2.42 12.86 61.92
N LYS A 684 -3.54 12.25 61.63
CA LYS A 684 -4.69 12.19 62.51
C LYS A 684 -4.74 10.87 63.25
N ASN A 685 -5.18 10.92 64.54
CA ASN A 685 -5.21 9.77 65.43
C ASN A 685 -3.86 9.06 65.49
N GLY A 686 -2.78 9.83 65.47
CA GLY A 686 -1.42 9.37 65.42
C GLY A 686 -1.03 8.66 66.72
N MET A 687 -0.18 7.63 66.60
CA MET A 687 0.45 6.98 67.75
C MET A 687 1.84 6.50 67.34
N LEU A 688 2.82 6.80 68.15
CA LEU A 688 4.14 6.17 68.12
C LEU A 688 4.15 4.95 69.05
N LYS A 689 4.45 3.79 68.46
CA LYS A 689 4.53 2.51 69.19
C LYS A 689 5.97 2.05 69.20
N ASP A 690 6.46 1.70 70.43
CA ASP A 690 7.77 1.13 70.67
C ASP A 690 8.92 1.88 69.98
N PHE A 691 8.78 3.22 69.82
CA PHE A 691 9.77 4.05 69.18
C PHE A 691 10.98 4.29 70.11
N GLU A 692 12.07 3.61 69.79
CA GLU A 692 13.27 3.55 70.65
C GLU A 692 13.84 4.94 70.98
N PRO A 693 13.92 5.91 70.03
CA PRO A 693 14.44 7.24 70.40
C PRO A 693 13.65 7.96 71.47
N ILE A 694 12.30 7.87 71.43
CA ILE A 694 11.47 8.45 72.51
C ILE A 694 11.63 7.72 73.82
N GLN A 695 11.73 6.37 73.78
CA GLN A 695 11.97 5.59 75.00
C GLN A 695 13.33 5.92 75.67
N LYS A 696 14.38 6.14 74.84
CA LYS A 696 15.71 6.55 75.36
C LYS A 696 15.61 7.94 75.96
N ILE A 697 14.94 8.88 75.41
CA ILE A 697 14.65 10.24 75.94
C ILE A 697 13.90 10.08 77.31
N GLY A 698 12.87 9.24 77.34
CA GLY A 698 12.05 8.96 78.52
C GLY A 698 12.83 8.39 79.71
N LYS A 699 13.65 7.40 79.48
CA LYS A 699 14.52 6.81 80.50
C LYS A 699 15.50 7.81 81.10
N PHE A 700 15.93 8.77 80.31
CA PHE A 700 16.86 9.79 80.71
C PHE A 700 16.18 10.96 81.47
N ILE A 701 14.93 11.32 81.08
CA ILE A 701 14.24 12.53 81.59
C ILE A 701 13.07 12.21 82.53
N PHE A 702 12.32 11.10 82.27
CA PHE A 702 11.04 10.80 82.95
C PHE A 702 10.99 9.35 83.44
N ARG A 703 11.58 9.00 84.52
CA ARG A 703 11.71 7.61 85.01
C ARG A 703 10.36 6.86 85.24
N ASN A 704 9.22 7.55 85.45
CA ASN A 704 7.92 6.94 85.73
C ASN A 704 6.88 7.07 84.59
N ARG A 705 7.25 7.40 83.34
CA ARG A 705 6.32 7.45 82.22
C ARG A 705 6.49 6.27 81.22
N ASP A 706 5.35 5.66 80.95
CA ASP A 706 5.35 4.61 79.88
C ASP A 706 5.34 5.32 78.55
N LEU A 707 6.42 5.18 77.77
CA LEU A 707 6.61 5.75 76.50
C LEU A 707 6.62 4.76 75.32
N ARG A 708 6.05 3.54 75.61
CA ARG A 708 5.86 2.52 74.58
C ARG A 708 4.75 2.83 73.60
N ASN A 709 3.71 3.48 74.05
CA ASN A 709 2.58 3.95 73.27
C ASN A 709 2.33 5.45 73.53
N VAL A 710 2.74 6.26 72.60
CA VAL A 710 2.63 7.72 72.69
C VAL A 710 1.61 8.23 71.67
N SER A 711 0.42 8.62 72.14
CA SER A 711 -0.59 9.20 71.29
C SER A 711 -0.15 10.58 70.88
N ILE A 712 -0.29 10.89 69.59
CA ILE A 712 0.04 12.17 68.98
C ILE A 712 -1.27 12.94 68.78
N ASN A 713 -1.38 14.08 69.45
CA ASN A 713 -2.57 14.93 69.39
C ASN A 713 -2.56 15.81 68.12
N LYS A 714 -1.35 16.32 67.77
CA LYS A 714 -1.15 17.14 66.60
C LYS A 714 0.23 16.86 66.00
N LEU A 715 0.25 16.48 64.71
CA LEU A 715 1.48 16.38 63.93
C LEU A 715 1.18 16.73 62.47
N ALA A 716 1.36 17.97 62.16
CA ALA A 716 1.22 18.49 60.79
C ALA A 716 2.38 19.44 60.50
N ASN A 717 2.96 19.31 59.33
CA ASN A 717 4.02 20.20 58.89
C ASN A 717 4.21 20.13 57.36
N ARG A 718 5.09 20.97 56.89
CA ARG A 718 5.68 20.94 55.55
C ARG A 718 7.14 20.48 55.65
N LEU A 719 7.54 19.56 54.81
CA LEU A 719 8.91 19.12 54.66
C LEU A 719 9.37 19.55 53.29
N ASP A 720 10.54 20.18 53.16
CA ASP A 720 11.15 20.54 51.89
C ASP A 720 12.22 19.54 51.53
N ILE A 721 12.23 19.12 50.29
CA ILE A 721 13.15 18.09 49.76
C ILE A 721 14.19 18.76 48.85
N ALA A 722 15.46 18.55 49.15
CA ALA A 722 16.58 19.13 48.43
C ALA A 722 17.69 18.10 48.25
N GLY A 723 17.64 17.33 47.11
CA GLY A 723 18.54 16.23 46.86
C GLY A 723 18.28 15.05 47.78
N ASP A 724 19.28 14.60 48.48
CA ASP A 724 19.21 13.55 49.50
C ASP A 724 18.86 14.06 50.88
N LYS A 725 18.45 15.36 51.00
CA LYS A 725 18.10 16.01 52.29
C LYS A 725 16.64 16.34 52.35
N ILE A 726 16.05 16.08 53.53
CA ILE A 726 14.71 16.51 53.91
C ILE A 726 14.91 17.63 54.94
N ILE A 727 14.53 18.85 54.58
CA ILE A 727 14.56 19.99 55.46
C ILE A 727 13.27 19.98 56.28
N ILE A 728 13.41 20.01 57.58
CA ILE A 728 12.32 20.02 58.54
C ILE A 728 12.23 21.45 59.12
N PRO A 729 11.28 22.25 58.63
CA PRO A 729 11.01 23.53 59.25
C PRO A 729 10.60 23.36 60.71
N PRO A 730 10.70 24.40 61.55
CA PRO A 730 10.28 24.33 62.97
C PRO A 730 8.87 23.74 63.09
N MET A 731 8.75 22.61 63.76
CA MET A 731 7.46 21.93 63.94
C MET A 731 7.26 21.58 65.41
N TYR A 732 6.01 21.73 65.84
CA TYR A 732 5.57 21.38 67.17
C TYR A 732 4.79 20.09 67.21
N ILE A 733 5.25 19.10 67.97
CA ILE A 733 4.59 17.81 68.10
C ILE A 733 3.95 17.76 69.48
N GLU A 734 2.62 17.70 69.52
CA GLU A 734 1.88 17.52 70.75
C GLU A 734 1.57 16.02 70.97
N SER A 735 1.93 15.52 72.12
CA SER A 735 1.63 14.12 72.43
C SER A 735 1.14 13.94 73.87
N SER A 736 0.56 12.75 74.08
CA SER A 736 0.05 12.38 75.47
C SER A 736 1.14 12.31 76.48
N ALA A 737 2.41 12.17 76.10
CA ALA A 737 3.50 11.95 77.05
C ALA A 737 4.46 13.17 77.13
N LEU A 738 4.75 13.83 76.02
CA LEU A 738 5.70 14.95 75.92
C LEU A 738 5.45 15.73 74.70
N ASN A 739 5.69 17.00 74.74
CA ASN A 739 5.67 17.86 73.54
C ASN A 739 7.11 18.03 73.02
N LEU A 740 7.25 18.15 71.73
CA LEU A 740 8.55 18.31 71.12
C LEU A 740 8.56 19.46 70.11
N HIS A 741 9.64 20.25 70.09
CA HIS A 741 9.96 21.11 69.00
C HIS A 741 11.07 20.46 68.16
N VAL A 742 10.86 20.30 66.88
CA VAL A 742 11.79 19.63 65.96
C VAL A 742 12.07 20.53 64.79
N ASP A 743 13.32 20.76 64.45
CA ASP A 743 13.76 21.47 63.23
C ASP A 743 15.11 20.90 62.79
N GLY A 744 15.40 21.06 61.49
CA GLY A 744 16.72 20.68 60.99
C GLY A 744 16.72 19.99 59.65
N VAL A 745 17.68 19.12 59.46
CA VAL A 745 17.86 18.40 58.21
C VAL A 745 18.04 16.94 58.50
N TYR A 746 17.22 16.12 57.88
CA TYR A 746 17.43 14.68 57.77
C TYR A 746 18.09 14.34 56.43
N ALA A 747 19.17 13.61 56.43
CA ALA A 747 19.86 13.17 55.21
C ALA A 747 19.66 11.65 55.00
N LEU A 748 19.27 11.26 53.78
CA LEU A 748 19.10 9.86 53.40
C LEU A 748 20.45 9.10 53.39
N ASN A 749 21.59 9.82 53.24
CA ASN A 749 22.92 9.22 53.25
C ASN A 749 23.68 9.64 54.51
N LYS A 750 24.28 10.83 54.49
CA LYS A 750 25.02 11.43 55.61
C LYS A 750 24.76 12.93 55.67
N GLY A 751 24.78 13.49 56.90
CA GLY A 751 24.54 14.92 57.11
C GLY A 751 23.28 15.21 57.91
N THR A 752 22.71 14.21 58.54
CA THR A 752 21.55 14.39 59.44
C THR A 752 21.95 15.31 60.60
N ASN A 753 21.15 16.36 60.79
CA ASN A 753 21.34 17.32 61.87
C ASN A 753 19.99 17.89 62.28
N ILE A 754 19.31 17.20 63.18
CA ILE A 754 17.97 17.55 63.64
C ILE A 754 18.05 17.99 65.07
N ASN A 755 17.53 19.15 65.41
CA ASN A 755 17.37 19.68 66.74
C ASN A 755 16.05 19.19 67.32
N ILE A 756 16.04 18.76 68.57
CA ILE A 756 14.86 18.28 69.31
C ILE A 756 14.84 18.97 70.69
N ASP A 757 13.92 19.86 70.89
CA ASP A 757 13.74 20.53 72.19
C ASP A 757 12.54 19.90 72.92
N VAL A 758 12.84 19.45 74.13
CA VAL A 758 11.88 18.72 74.98
C VAL A 758 11.58 19.60 76.26
N PRO A 759 10.44 20.30 76.27
CA PRO A 759 10.02 21.04 77.45
C PRO A 759 9.65 20.05 78.56
N LEU A 760 10.25 20.22 79.80
CA LEU A 760 9.96 19.42 80.99
C LEU A 760 8.65 19.89 81.66
N ARG A 761 7.58 19.84 80.94
CA ARG A 761 6.25 20.27 81.39
C ARG A 761 5.24 19.14 81.29
N ASN A 762 4.12 19.27 82.14
CA ASN A 762 3.01 18.39 81.88
C ASN A 762 2.12 18.86 80.73
N PRO A 763 2.05 18.13 79.61
CA PRO A 763 1.26 18.55 78.44
C PRO A 763 -0.23 18.74 78.80
N LYS A 764 -0.79 17.95 79.69
CA LYS A 764 -2.23 18.07 80.10
C LYS A 764 -2.64 19.43 80.57
N LYS A 765 -1.70 20.24 81.09
CA LYS A 765 -2.00 21.60 81.50
C LYS A 765 -2.16 22.58 80.37
N ASP A 766 -1.67 22.29 79.23
CA ASP A 766 -1.70 23.15 78.03
C ASP A 766 -2.89 22.81 77.09
N GLU A 767 -3.57 21.65 77.31
CA GLU A 767 -4.75 21.22 76.54
C GLU A 767 -5.94 22.20 76.63
N LEU A 768 -6.01 23.00 77.73
CA LEU A 768 -7.04 24.01 77.96
C LEU A 768 -6.83 25.34 77.20
N ILE A 769 -5.68 25.50 76.54
CA ILE A 769 -5.36 26.74 75.80
C ILE A 769 -5.80 26.52 74.36
N LEU A 770 -6.80 27.32 73.95
CA LEU A 770 -7.41 27.23 72.64
C LEU A 770 -6.55 27.89 71.50
N ASP A 771 -5.76 28.89 71.85
CA ASP A 771 -4.88 29.57 70.92
C ASP A 771 -3.58 28.78 70.69
N ASP A 772 -3.31 28.41 69.45
CA ASP A 772 -2.15 27.61 69.09
C ASP A 772 -0.83 28.35 69.30
N GLY A 773 -0.79 29.67 69.05
CA GLY A 773 0.39 30.52 69.25
C GLY A 773 0.74 30.64 70.74
N GLU A 774 -0.28 30.95 71.58
CA GLU A 774 -0.09 31.05 73.03
C GLU A 774 0.35 29.67 73.61
N ARG A 775 -0.21 28.55 73.08
CA ARG A 775 0.14 27.21 73.50
C ARG A 775 1.61 26.89 73.15
N MET A 776 2.05 27.28 71.97
CA MET A 776 3.42 27.12 71.52
C MET A 776 4.39 27.96 72.36
N GLU A 777 4.10 29.26 72.60
CA GLU A 777 4.94 30.13 73.40
C GLU A 777 5.07 29.64 74.81
N ARG A 778 3.96 29.24 75.43
CA ARG A 778 3.95 28.60 76.76
C ARG A 778 4.72 27.29 76.82
N GLY A 779 4.62 26.49 75.70
CA GLY A 779 5.32 25.20 75.60
C GLY A 779 6.84 25.36 75.72
N MET A 780 7.38 26.51 75.40
CA MET A 780 8.81 26.81 75.48
C MET A 780 9.25 27.46 76.80
N LYS A 781 8.29 27.82 77.66
CA LYS A 781 8.63 28.40 79.01
C LYS A 781 9.01 27.31 80.00
N GLY A 782 10.09 27.48 80.72
CA GLY A 782 10.58 26.55 81.70
C GLY A 782 11.88 25.80 81.39
N ILE A 783 12.12 24.65 81.97
CA ILE A 783 13.32 23.81 81.69
C ILE A 783 13.12 23.08 80.38
N VAL A 784 13.96 23.34 79.31
CA VAL A 784 13.95 22.65 78.07
C VAL A 784 15.21 21.80 77.92
N VAL A 785 15.06 20.50 77.73
CA VAL A 785 16.17 19.63 77.38
C VAL A 785 16.38 19.71 75.89
N ARG A 786 17.60 20.12 75.47
CA ARG A 786 17.95 20.26 74.02
C ARG A 786 18.76 19.03 73.59
N LEU A 787 18.24 18.33 72.63
CA LEU A 787 18.83 17.14 72.03
C LEU A 787 19.16 17.42 70.59
N LYS A 788 20.05 16.60 70.04
CA LYS A 788 20.45 16.65 68.65
C LYS A 788 20.48 15.23 68.08
N ALA A 789 19.80 15.02 66.97
CA ALA A 789 19.92 13.78 66.24
C ALA A 789 20.92 13.97 65.10
N VAL A 790 21.94 13.11 65.03
CA VAL A 790 23.02 13.12 64.04
C VAL A 790 23.34 11.72 63.61
N ASP A 791 24.01 11.60 62.48
CA ASP A 791 24.46 10.28 61.97
C ASP A 791 25.44 9.64 62.96
N GLY A 792 25.25 8.39 63.27
CA GLY A 792 26.20 7.55 64.05
C GLY A 792 27.22 6.92 63.14
N ASP A 793 28.27 6.37 63.74
CA ASP A 793 29.33 5.66 63.03
C ASP A 793 28.84 4.39 62.33
N ASP A 794 27.73 3.85 62.80
CA ASP A 794 27.02 2.69 62.31
C ASP A 794 25.98 3.02 61.19
N GLY A 795 25.89 4.31 60.76
CA GLY A 795 24.92 4.78 59.77
C GLY A 795 23.53 5.07 60.34
N ASN A 796 23.24 4.71 61.61
CA ASN A 796 21.96 4.97 62.27
C ASN A 796 21.94 6.36 62.92
N VAL A 797 20.77 6.97 62.99
CA VAL A 797 20.60 8.28 63.66
C VAL A 797 20.76 8.09 65.17
N LYS A 798 21.69 8.79 65.77
CA LYS A 798 21.94 8.82 67.24
C LYS A 798 21.49 10.14 67.87
N ILE A 799 20.76 10.03 68.99
CA ILE A 799 20.35 11.20 69.77
C ILE A 799 21.37 11.50 70.85
N LYS A 800 21.85 12.70 70.93
CA LYS A 800 22.77 13.19 72.00
C LYS A 800 22.32 14.50 72.53
N LEU A 801 22.83 14.90 73.74
CA LEU A 801 22.63 16.22 74.32
C LEU A 801 23.32 17.27 73.41
N ALA A 802 22.63 18.40 73.14
CA ALA A 802 23.17 19.50 72.38
C ALA A 802 24.36 20.17 73.17
N SER A 803 25.48 20.40 72.49
CA SER A 803 26.67 21.03 73.05
C SER A 803 26.43 22.52 73.37
N LYS A 804 27.36 23.14 74.09
CA LYS A 804 27.32 24.59 74.35
C LYS A 804 27.47 25.40 73.02
N GLU A 805 28.23 24.88 72.07
CA GLU A 805 28.44 25.53 70.79
C GLU A 805 27.17 25.45 69.90
N ASP A 806 26.47 24.32 69.93
CA ASP A 806 25.18 24.15 69.28
C ASP A 806 24.13 25.15 69.77
N LYS A 807 24.18 25.44 71.09
CA LYS A 807 23.28 26.42 71.73
C LYS A 807 23.59 27.84 71.28
N GLN A 808 24.86 28.23 71.14
CA GLN A 808 25.28 29.56 70.67
C GLN A 808 24.98 29.79 69.16
N GLN A 809 25.17 28.78 68.34
CA GLN A 809 24.82 28.88 66.92
C GLN A 809 23.30 29.04 66.67
N ARG A 810 22.48 28.43 67.48
CA ARG A 810 21.02 28.61 67.43
C ARG A 810 20.58 30.01 67.83
N LEU A 811 21.12 30.55 68.93
CA LEU A 811 20.84 31.95 69.34
C LEU A 811 21.20 32.96 68.27
N LYS A 812 22.30 32.73 67.55
CA LYS A 812 22.71 33.57 66.44
C LYS A 812 21.79 33.46 65.22
N LYS A 813 21.29 32.26 64.89
CA LYS A 813 20.30 32.04 63.77
C LYS A 813 18.91 32.59 64.12
N GLY A 814 18.45 32.47 65.34
CA GLY A 814 17.20 33.08 65.80
C GLY A 814 17.24 34.62 65.69
N ALA A 815 18.29 35.25 66.23
CA ALA A 815 18.45 36.71 66.12
C ALA A 815 18.59 37.21 64.64
N ALA A 816 19.15 36.41 63.73
CA ALA A 816 19.23 36.76 62.31
C ALA A 816 17.89 36.57 61.57
N ALA A 817 17.02 35.67 62.03
CA ALA A 817 15.67 35.48 61.45
C ALA A 817 14.70 36.59 61.91
N GLU A 818 14.74 37.00 63.17
CA GLU A 818 13.98 38.15 63.67
C GLU A 818 14.38 39.47 63.00
N SER A 819 15.66 39.65 62.67
CA SER A 819 16.10 40.84 61.97
C SER A 819 15.80 40.83 60.43
N ALA A 820 15.42 39.68 59.84
CA ALA A 820 14.98 39.57 58.44
C ALA A 820 13.47 39.80 58.29
N ASP A 821 12.68 39.58 59.33
CA ASP A 821 11.24 39.87 59.32
C ASP A 821 10.88 41.34 59.68
N GLU A 822 11.86 42.11 60.17
CA GLU A 822 11.71 43.52 60.48
C GLU A 822 12.24 44.47 59.40
N ALA A 823 12.69 43.98 58.26
CA ALA A 823 13.05 44.82 57.11
C ALA A 823 11.83 45.08 56.22
N PRO A 824 11.54 46.36 55.91
CA PRO A 824 10.31 46.81 55.23
C PRO A 824 10.15 46.36 53.81
#